data_88786e0bd402fab6ffd4c935ed52793b
#
_entry.id   88786e0bd402fab6ffd4c935ed52793b
#
_cell.length_a   1.000
_cell.length_b   1.000
_cell.length_c   1.000
_cell.angle_alpha   90.00
_cell.angle_beta   90.00
_cell.angle_gamma   90.00
#
_symmetry.space_group_name_H-M   'P 1'
#
loop_
_entity.id
_entity.type
_entity.pdbx_description
1 polymer ?
#
loop_
_entity_poly.entity_id
_entity_poly.type
_entity_poly.pdbx_seq_one_letter_code
_entity_poly.pdbx_strand_id
1 'polypeptide(L)'
;MKTLLTFIIAMICVLHGFAQKSEPLDTAQFSSPEEALLGTLLYRMAEKNENALHRSITGKVVDENNSPLDFVNVVLLRADSTYIAGAVTDENGVFQFNEGQDNPKFVKVSSIGYTNQTINIPPTGNIGIIILNPESVMLGEVVVKSNRPVTAIKGDALVTNVAGSQLEHAGTANDVLTQVPMVLGRDGNFEVFGKGSPAIYINGREVQDLTQLSQLNSVDIKNVEVITNPGAKYDASVKSVIRIRTKRPQGDGFSGTLRAQGVMQKYFRTVDQANFKFRTGGLELFGNFGYIGGKFQSSNRVDMLTQSSTVWNQFLTQDGSMRTNEFFGKAGFSYMFNDSHSIGAYYSNGFTKQKSEHKGISCVLADGQPYDNLSMYGRSNNNTLPKHHANLYYNGEVGTLGIDFNMDYMWRKNRNSMFNDETSDTQDNSLVNSLGVSRSRMLAEKLVFSYPFWKGGIEFGEEYTSSRFSSEYNTDATLVGNADSRVDENNIAGFVEIGQTFGQFNLGVGLRYEHVKFEYLENGQKKEDQSKTYNNLFPSLSLSTMIKNVQLSMSYTHKTQRPSYADLDGTVDYINRFTLEGGNPFLKPEKIHSVELMGAWRQFFGQMTYTYKKDPIMNTTYPYADDAEVKLITMANFPKIQNLQAFVGAQFKVGVWQPKVNVGIMKQWLTIDYADGRKSLNNPIGLMQFQNAIHLPYDIWLNVDMQWMSSGNDDNMKQTSSSYLNAKLYKAFFNNQFSITLEANDIFNKSNRDATLLNKDVTIHKFNTTNNRTFMLTLQYTFNSSRDRYRGQGAGTNEMNRF
;
A
#
# COMPACT_ATOMS: atom_id res chain seq x y z
N MET A 1 27.44 15.94 -7.84
CA MET A 1 28.00 16.24 -6.51
C MET A 1 28.21 17.74 -6.25
N LYS A 2 28.84 18.54 -7.15
CA LYS A 2 28.99 19.98 -6.91
C LYS A 2 27.66 20.76 -6.90
N THR A 3 26.68 20.41 -7.73
CA THR A 3 25.35 21.04 -7.78
C THR A 3 24.49 20.73 -6.57
N LEU A 4 24.58 19.53 -6.01
CA LEU A 4 23.84 19.14 -4.80
C LEU A 4 24.36 19.87 -3.55
N LEU A 5 25.68 20.05 -3.46
CA LEU A 5 26.32 20.80 -2.38
C LEU A 5 25.95 22.28 -2.41
N THR A 6 25.81 22.87 -3.61
CA THR A 6 25.40 24.27 -3.81
C THR A 6 23.94 24.48 -3.40
N PHE A 7 23.06 23.50 -3.64
CA PHE A 7 21.65 23.56 -3.26
C PHE A 7 21.46 23.44 -1.74
N ILE A 8 22.24 22.57 -1.10
CA ILE A 8 22.23 22.41 0.38
C ILE A 8 22.77 23.68 1.05
N ILE A 9 23.82 24.29 0.51
CA ILE A 9 24.38 25.55 1.03
C ILE A 9 23.41 26.72 0.81
N ALA A 10 22.72 26.78 -0.34
CA ALA A 10 21.68 27.77 -0.59
C ALA A 10 20.48 27.63 0.36
N MET A 11 20.08 26.40 0.67
CA MET A 11 19.01 26.09 1.65
C MET A 11 19.41 26.47 3.09
N ILE A 12 20.68 26.29 3.46
CA ILE A 12 21.21 26.70 4.77
C ILE A 12 21.28 28.23 4.86
N CYS A 13 21.64 28.96 3.79
CA CYS A 13 21.67 30.43 3.77
C CYS A 13 20.27 31.05 3.85
N VAL A 14 19.24 30.43 3.27
CA VAL A 14 17.85 30.89 3.39
C VAL A 14 17.33 30.69 4.83
N LEU A 15 17.74 29.61 5.50
CA LEU A 15 17.37 29.35 6.90
C LEU A 15 18.05 30.30 7.91
N HIS A 16 19.21 30.87 7.58
CA HIS A 16 19.89 31.86 8.41
C HIS A 16 19.38 33.31 8.22
N GLY A 17 18.69 33.61 7.12
CA GLY A 17 18.15 34.94 6.81
C GLY A 17 16.88 35.34 7.56
N PHE A 18 16.18 34.38 8.20
CA PHE A 18 14.90 34.63 8.88
C PHE A 18 14.98 34.65 10.42
N ALA A 19 16.16 34.62 11.02
CA ALA A 19 16.34 34.68 12.46
C ALA A 19 16.86 36.05 12.94
N GLN A 20 16.31 37.16 12.42
CA GLN A 20 16.49 38.47 13.03
C GLN A 20 15.24 38.89 13.78
N LYS A 21 15.40 39.00 15.11
CA LYS A 21 14.43 39.55 16.04
C LYS A 21 13.96 40.96 15.59
N SER A 22 12.66 41.19 15.52
CA SER A 22 12.09 42.53 15.44
C SER A 22 12.20 43.22 16.82
N GLU A 23 12.98 44.28 16.89
CA GLU A 23 12.89 45.23 18.02
C GLU A 23 11.63 46.09 17.95
N PRO A 24 11.12 46.61 19.10
CA PRO A 24 9.88 47.39 19.13
C PRO A 24 10.08 48.74 18.47
N LEU A 25 9.13 49.15 17.63
CA LEU A 25 9.09 50.49 17.00
C LEU A 25 9.00 51.60 18.04
N ASP A 26 9.93 52.54 17.99
CA ASP A 26 9.95 53.76 18.76
C ASP A 26 8.97 54.76 18.14
N THR A 27 8.03 55.27 18.96
CA THR A 27 6.97 56.21 18.59
C THR A 27 7.46 57.65 18.69
N ALA A 28 8.24 58.08 17.71
CA ALA A 28 8.52 59.52 17.58
C ALA A 28 8.65 59.92 16.11
N GLN A 29 7.55 60.45 15.54
CA GLN A 29 7.47 61.54 14.60
C GLN A 29 6.19 61.52 13.77
N PHE A 30 5.12 62.15 14.29
CA PHE A 30 4.00 62.60 13.45
C PHE A 30 4.22 64.06 13.03
N SER A 31 4.12 64.30 11.72
CA SER A 31 4.51 65.60 11.16
C SER A 31 3.35 66.54 10.79
N SER A 32 2.09 66.25 11.28
CA SER A 32 0.97 67.17 11.10
C SER A 32 -0.11 67.05 12.22
N PRO A 33 -0.85 68.19 12.49
CA PRO A 33 -1.94 68.17 13.50
C PRO A 33 -3.10 67.23 13.18
N GLU A 34 -3.33 66.91 11.94
CA GLU A 34 -4.42 65.99 11.52
C GLU A 34 -4.06 64.52 11.80
N GLU A 35 -2.78 64.16 11.71
CA GLU A 35 -2.32 62.78 12.06
C GLU A 35 -2.34 62.55 13.57
N ALA A 36 -2.08 63.61 14.36
CA ALA A 36 -2.20 63.56 15.82
C ALA A 36 -3.66 63.39 16.28
N LEU A 37 -4.62 63.97 15.54
CA LEU A 37 -6.05 63.84 15.81
C LEU A 37 -6.58 62.45 15.47
N LEU A 38 -6.09 61.89 14.34
CA LEU A 38 -6.44 60.51 13.92
C LEU A 38 -5.84 59.47 14.86
N GLY A 39 -4.60 59.67 15.32
CA GLY A 39 -3.96 58.83 16.33
C GLY A 39 -4.71 58.85 17.67
N THR A 40 -5.20 60.05 18.11
CA THR A 40 -5.98 60.20 19.33
C THR A 40 -7.37 59.57 19.21
N LEU A 41 -8.00 59.62 18.03
CA LEU A 41 -9.29 58.98 17.76
C LEU A 41 -9.16 57.45 17.72
N LEU A 42 -8.12 56.95 17.09
CA LEU A 42 -7.83 55.52 17.06
C LEU A 42 -7.48 54.98 18.46
N TYR A 43 -6.73 55.74 19.26
CA TYR A 43 -6.43 55.39 20.64
C TYR A 43 -7.69 55.38 21.49
N ARG A 44 -8.61 56.40 21.38
CA ARG A 44 -9.90 56.39 22.08
C ARG A 44 -10.87 55.32 21.59
N MET A 45 -10.77 54.86 20.31
CA MET A 45 -11.54 53.73 19.81
C MET A 45 -10.96 52.38 20.32
N ALA A 46 -9.66 52.27 20.49
CA ALA A 46 -9.03 51.14 21.14
C ALA A 46 -9.35 51.06 22.64
N GLU A 47 -9.30 52.22 23.36
CA GLU A 47 -9.64 52.26 24.77
C GLU A 47 -11.14 51.98 25.05
N LYS A 48 -12.03 52.29 24.09
CA LYS A 48 -13.46 51.95 24.18
C LYS A 48 -13.74 50.47 23.88
N ASN A 49 -12.84 49.77 23.22
CA ASN A 49 -12.89 48.31 22.98
C ASN A 49 -12.21 47.50 24.11
N GLU A 50 -11.29 48.10 24.89
CA GLU A 50 -10.69 47.40 26.04
C GLU A 50 -11.61 47.26 27.25
N ASN A 51 -12.74 47.97 27.32
CA ASN A 51 -13.72 47.84 28.39
C ASN A 51 -14.87 46.84 28.12
N ALA A 52 -14.84 46.11 27.00
CA ALA A 52 -15.52 44.82 26.91
C ALA A 52 -14.59 43.78 27.55
N LEU A 53 -14.75 43.55 28.85
CA LEU A 53 -14.11 42.48 29.59
C LEU A 53 -14.34 41.16 28.81
N HIS A 54 -13.35 40.73 28.02
CA HIS A 54 -13.31 39.39 27.52
C HIS A 54 -13.05 38.47 28.71
N ARG A 55 -14.10 37.91 29.27
CA ARG A 55 -14.07 36.93 30.34
C ARG A 55 -13.47 35.66 29.78
N SER A 56 -12.21 35.33 30.05
CA SER A 56 -11.63 34.05 29.76
C SER A 56 -12.02 33.04 30.85
N ILE A 57 -12.49 31.86 30.46
CA ILE A 57 -12.74 30.73 31.35
C ILE A 57 -11.48 29.91 31.40
N THR A 58 -10.84 29.83 32.56
CA THR A 58 -9.56 29.12 32.75
C THR A 58 -9.64 28.18 33.93
N GLY A 59 -8.81 27.14 33.90
CA GLY A 59 -8.63 26.22 35.02
C GLY A 59 -7.45 25.29 34.79
N LYS A 60 -7.08 24.55 35.84
CA LYS A 60 -6.02 23.57 35.81
C LYS A 60 -6.55 22.21 36.28
N VAL A 61 -6.27 21.15 35.53
CA VAL A 61 -6.67 19.77 35.88
C VAL A 61 -5.44 18.99 36.36
N VAL A 62 -5.58 18.35 37.50
CA VAL A 62 -4.52 17.52 38.14
C VAL A 62 -5.09 16.20 38.62
N ASP A 63 -4.21 15.21 38.88
CA ASP A 63 -4.55 13.94 39.53
C ASP A 63 -4.63 14.09 41.05
N GLU A 64 -4.90 12.98 41.76
CA GLU A 64 -4.97 12.93 43.24
C GLU A 64 -3.63 13.24 43.94
N ASN A 65 -2.50 13.16 43.18
CA ASN A 65 -1.17 13.49 43.66
C ASN A 65 -0.75 14.92 43.30
N ASN A 66 -1.70 15.74 42.77
CA ASN A 66 -1.45 17.10 42.31
C ASN A 66 -0.55 17.22 41.07
N SER A 67 -0.35 16.11 40.32
CA SER A 67 0.39 16.10 39.07
C SER A 67 -0.52 16.61 37.94
N PRO A 68 -0.05 17.51 37.07
CA PRO A 68 -0.86 18.01 35.97
C PRO A 68 -1.27 16.90 35.01
N LEU A 69 -2.55 16.92 34.60
CA LEU A 69 -3.08 15.99 33.61
C LEU A 69 -3.23 16.71 32.25
N ASP A 70 -2.43 16.28 31.29
CA ASP A 70 -2.49 16.74 29.91
C ASP A 70 -3.56 16.03 29.10
N PHE A 71 -4.04 16.66 28.02
CA PHE A 71 -5.05 16.13 27.09
C PHE A 71 -6.37 15.69 27.73
N VAL A 72 -6.72 16.26 28.87
CA VAL A 72 -8.03 16.08 29.49
C VAL A 72 -9.08 16.84 28.66
N ASN A 73 -10.18 16.18 28.31
CA ASN A 73 -11.27 16.83 27.59
C ASN A 73 -12.02 17.77 28.50
N VAL A 74 -12.14 19.03 28.13
CA VAL A 74 -12.88 20.08 28.83
C VAL A 74 -13.96 20.64 27.91
N VAL A 75 -15.22 20.60 28.35
CA VAL A 75 -16.36 20.96 27.51
C VAL A 75 -17.19 22.03 28.23
N LEU A 76 -17.48 23.14 27.56
CA LEU A 76 -18.42 24.17 28.02
C LEU A 76 -19.85 23.78 27.67
N LEU A 77 -20.74 23.88 28.67
CA LEU A 77 -22.15 23.53 28.55
C LEU A 77 -23.05 24.71 28.97
N ARG A 78 -24.22 24.83 28.34
CA ARG A 78 -25.30 25.72 28.77
C ARG A 78 -26.01 25.15 30.01
N ALA A 79 -26.96 25.93 30.54
CA ALA A 79 -27.76 25.52 31.67
C ALA A 79 -28.63 24.28 31.41
N ASP A 80 -28.99 24.02 30.18
CA ASP A 80 -29.72 22.86 29.71
C ASP A 80 -28.78 21.67 29.32
N SER A 81 -27.49 21.78 29.66
CA SER A 81 -26.44 20.81 29.34
C SER A 81 -26.13 20.65 27.82
N THR A 82 -26.56 21.58 26.96
CA THR A 82 -26.18 21.59 25.56
C THR A 82 -24.74 22.06 25.37
N TYR A 83 -24.04 21.50 24.39
CA TYR A 83 -22.64 21.78 24.04
C TYR A 83 -22.45 23.18 23.49
N ILE A 84 -21.41 23.89 23.98
CA ILE A 84 -20.99 25.20 23.49
C ILE A 84 -19.63 25.10 22.78
N ALA A 85 -18.60 24.69 23.53
CA ALA A 85 -17.24 24.61 23.04
C ALA A 85 -16.47 23.50 23.76
N GLY A 86 -15.37 23.02 23.16
CA GLY A 86 -14.47 22.03 23.75
C GLY A 86 -13.01 22.44 23.61
N ALA A 87 -12.22 22.16 24.64
CA ALA A 87 -10.76 22.32 24.68
C ALA A 87 -10.14 21.06 25.29
N VAL A 88 -8.82 20.98 25.24
CA VAL A 88 -8.04 19.98 25.96
C VAL A 88 -6.99 20.69 26.80
N THR A 89 -6.61 20.11 27.94
CA THR A 89 -5.54 20.66 28.78
C THR A 89 -4.18 20.53 28.10
N ASP A 90 -3.32 21.52 28.32
CA ASP A 90 -1.91 21.50 27.90
C ASP A 90 -1.03 20.59 28.79
N GLU A 91 0.27 20.58 28.56
CA GLU A 91 1.27 19.80 29.34
C GLU A 91 1.35 20.18 30.83
N ASN A 92 0.88 21.36 31.18
CA ASN A 92 0.79 21.86 32.57
C ASN A 92 -0.61 21.61 33.19
N GLY A 93 -1.48 20.89 32.46
CA GLY A 93 -2.85 20.63 32.86
C GLY A 93 -3.79 21.85 32.72
N VAL A 94 -3.38 22.93 32.04
CA VAL A 94 -4.15 24.19 31.93
C VAL A 94 -5.04 24.15 30.70
N PHE A 95 -6.26 24.65 30.85
CA PHE A 95 -7.18 24.92 29.73
C PHE A 95 -7.67 26.38 29.78
N GLN A 96 -7.98 26.91 28.61
CA GLN A 96 -8.53 28.28 28.44
C GLN A 96 -9.57 28.30 27.32
N PHE A 97 -10.67 29.00 27.60
CA PHE A 97 -11.67 29.41 26.60
C PHE A 97 -11.82 30.92 26.61
N ASN A 98 -12.02 31.50 25.44
CA ASN A 98 -12.44 32.87 25.29
C ASN A 98 -13.98 32.88 25.32
N GLU A 99 -14.59 33.70 26.17
CA GLU A 99 -16.05 33.76 26.28
C GLU A 99 -16.62 34.38 24.99
N GLY A 100 -17.38 33.57 24.26
CA GLY A 100 -18.26 34.02 23.19
C GLY A 100 -19.63 34.43 23.79
N GLN A 101 -20.60 34.89 22.97
CA GLN A 101 -21.93 35.35 23.37
C GLN A 101 -22.86 34.24 23.92
N ASP A 102 -22.40 33.01 24.15
CA ASP A 102 -23.23 31.83 24.42
C ASP A 102 -23.55 31.53 25.90
N ASN A 103 -23.12 32.38 26.84
CA ASN A 103 -23.40 32.35 28.29
C ASN A 103 -23.23 30.91 28.91
N PRO A 104 -22.01 30.37 28.97
CA PRO A 104 -21.74 29.03 29.49
C PRO A 104 -22.02 28.97 31.00
N LYS A 105 -22.60 27.84 31.44
CA LYS A 105 -22.98 27.61 32.82
C LYS A 105 -22.11 26.59 33.53
N PHE A 106 -21.70 25.54 32.79
CA PHE A 106 -20.96 24.43 33.34
C PHE A 106 -19.70 24.14 32.52
N VAL A 107 -18.66 23.67 33.19
CA VAL A 107 -17.50 22.98 32.59
C VAL A 107 -17.59 21.53 32.97
N LYS A 108 -17.60 20.64 31.95
CA LYS A 108 -17.47 19.21 32.13
C LYS A 108 -16.05 18.77 31.77
N VAL A 109 -15.40 18.13 32.72
CA VAL A 109 -14.03 17.65 32.59
C VAL A 109 -14.04 16.12 32.56
N SER A 110 -13.41 15.50 31.60
CA SER A 110 -13.37 14.03 31.42
C SER A 110 -12.03 13.57 30.88
N SER A 111 -11.49 12.50 31.47
CA SER A 111 -10.28 11.80 31.02
C SER A 111 -10.47 10.30 31.22
N ILE A 112 -9.82 9.51 30.34
CA ILE A 112 -9.88 8.03 30.44
C ILE A 112 -9.15 7.59 31.70
N GLY A 113 -9.81 6.77 32.50
CA GLY A 113 -9.28 6.28 33.78
C GLY A 113 -9.56 7.18 34.98
N TYR A 114 -10.31 8.26 34.79
CA TYR A 114 -10.70 9.20 35.84
C TYR A 114 -12.21 9.43 35.89
N THR A 115 -12.71 9.73 37.08
CA THR A 115 -14.14 10.07 37.29
C THR A 115 -14.46 11.42 36.66
N ASN A 116 -15.48 11.47 35.79
CA ASN A 116 -15.90 12.72 35.15
C ASN A 116 -16.43 13.73 36.16
N GLN A 117 -16.07 15.01 36.01
CA GLN A 117 -16.58 16.09 36.84
C GLN A 117 -17.31 17.13 36.00
N THR A 118 -18.39 17.71 36.60
CA THR A 118 -19.12 18.82 36.04
C THR A 118 -19.16 19.92 37.06
N ILE A 119 -18.64 21.10 36.75
CA ILE A 119 -18.39 22.21 37.68
C ILE A 119 -19.11 23.46 37.17
N ASN A 120 -19.76 24.19 38.09
CA ASN A 120 -20.33 25.49 37.76
C ASN A 120 -19.22 26.52 37.47
N ILE A 121 -19.37 27.32 36.43
CA ILE A 121 -18.43 28.38 36.11
C ILE A 121 -18.64 29.54 37.09
N PRO A 122 -17.63 29.89 37.91
CA PRO A 122 -17.76 31.00 38.84
C PRO A 122 -17.84 32.35 38.11
N PRO A 123 -18.40 33.39 38.75
CA PRO A 123 -18.49 34.72 38.14
C PRO A 123 -17.16 35.33 37.69
N THR A 124 -16.05 34.89 38.23
CA THR A 124 -14.70 35.32 37.85
C THR A 124 -14.18 34.67 36.54
N GLY A 125 -14.79 33.60 36.07
CA GLY A 125 -14.29 32.77 34.96
C GLY A 125 -13.12 31.84 35.31
N ASN A 126 -12.44 32.03 36.43
CA ASN A 126 -11.35 31.18 36.87
C ASN A 126 -11.89 30.04 37.76
N ILE A 127 -11.85 28.82 37.25
CA ILE A 127 -12.36 27.60 37.91
C ILE A 127 -11.38 27.09 38.98
N GLY A 128 -10.11 27.48 38.90
CA GLY A 128 -9.06 26.99 39.79
C GLY A 128 -8.56 25.60 39.44
N ILE A 129 -8.15 24.85 40.47
CA ILE A 129 -7.61 23.48 40.31
C ILE A 129 -8.76 22.48 40.37
N ILE A 130 -8.85 21.62 39.39
CA ILE A 130 -9.81 20.52 39.31
C ILE A 130 -9.01 19.19 39.51
N ILE A 131 -9.34 18.49 40.58
CA ILE A 131 -8.68 17.20 40.89
C ILE A 131 -9.56 16.10 40.34
N LEU A 132 -9.03 15.33 39.38
CA LEU A 132 -9.66 14.10 38.89
C LEU A 132 -9.18 12.92 39.71
N ASN A 133 -10.11 12.18 40.29
CA ASN A 133 -9.80 10.94 41.02
C ASN A 133 -9.80 9.74 40.06
N PRO A 134 -8.84 8.81 40.21
CA PRO A 134 -8.85 7.58 39.41
C PRO A 134 -10.17 6.84 39.56
N GLU A 135 -10.75 6.42 38.48
CA GLU A 135 -11.94 5.58 38.51
C GLU A 135 -11.54 4.12 38.73
N SER A 136 -11.58 3.66 39.97
CA SER A 136 -11.42 2.23 40.25
C SER A 136 -12.72 1.48 39.92
N VAL A 137 -13.02 1.37 38.64
CA VAL A 137 -14.15 0.55 38.16
C VAL A 137 -13.60 -0.77 37.62
N MET A 138 -13.96 -1.84 38.28
CA MET A 138 -14.22 -3.08 37.57
C MET A 138 -15.37 -2.77 36.58
N LEU A 139 -15.02 -2.30 35.41
CA LEU A 139 -15.95 -1.96 34.34
C LEU A 139 -16.61 -3.24 33.84
N GLY A 140 -17.85 -3.45 34.26
CA GLY A 140 -18.84 -3.94 33.32
C GLY A 140 -18.82 -2.94 32.13
N GLU A 141 -18.36 -3.39 30.99
CA GLU A 141 -18.12 -2.62 29.77
C GLU A 141 -19.39 -1.82 29.37
N VAL A 142 -19.46 -0.53 29.70
CA VAL A 142 -20.35 0.40 29.03
C VAL A 142 -19.67 0.84 27.75
N VAL A 143 -19.73 -0.03 26.76
CA VAL A 143 -19.41 0.31 25.37
C VAL A 143 -20.43 1.37 24.94
N VAL A 144 -20.03 2.63 24.92
CA VAL A 144 -20.74 3.66 24.13
C VAL A 144 -20.59 3.25 22.67
N LYS A 145 -21.49 2.41 22.21
CA LYS A 145 -21.61 2.00 20.81
C LYS A 145 -22.05 3.24 20.03
N SER A 146 -21.08 4.02 19.55
CA SER A 146 -21.33 4.94 18.46
C SER A 146 -21.85 4.08 17.29
N ASN A 147 -23.07 4.35 16.85
CA ASN A 147 -23.68 3.74 15.65
C ASN A 147 -23.00 4.25 14.36
N ARG A 148 -21.67 4.39 14.37
CA ARG A 148 -20.92 4.74 13.15
C ARG A 148 -20.90 3.51 12.26
N PRO A 149 -21.23 3.65 10.98
CA PRO A 149 -21.09 2.55 10.03
C PRO A 149 -19.63 2.07 10.01
N VAL A 150 -19.44 0.75 10.01
CA VAL A 150 -18.10 0.15 9.97
C VAL A 150 -17.36 0.55 8.69
N THR A 151 -18.10 0.78 7.60
CA THR A 151 -17.58 1.24 6.32
C THR A 151 -18.33 2.50 5.88
N ALA A 152 -17.61 3.54 5.48
CA ALA A 152 -18.15 4.83 5.02
C ALA A 152 -17.25 5.41 3.93
N ILE A 153 -17.79 6.28 3.07
CA ILE A 153 -17.01 7.06 2.11
C ILE A 153 -16.57 8.37 2.77
N LYS A 154 -15.29 8.72 2.66
CA LYS A 154 -14.75 10.00 3.08
C LYS A 154 -13.86 10.56 1.97
N GLY A 155 -14.33 11.61 1.29
CA GLY A 155 -13.68 12.10 0.08
C GLY A 155 -13.70 11.06 -1.04
N ASP A 156 -12.53 10.70 -1.51
CA ASP A 156 -12.27 9.67 -2.53
C ASP A 156 -11.98 8.28 -1.95
N ALA A 157 -12.03 8.13 -0.62
CA ALA A 157 -11.66 6.92 0.07
C ALA A 157 -12.87 6.17 0.64
N LEU A 158 -12.87 4.83 0.51
CA LEU A 158 -13.71 3.93 1.27
C LEU A 158 -13.03 3.63 2.61
N VAL A 159 -13.57 4.14 3.71
CA VAL A 159 -12.99 4.05 5.05
C VAL A 159 -13.65 2.91 5.82
N THR A 160 -12.86 1.95 6.28
CA THR A 160 -13.30 0.88 7.18
C THR A 160 -12.77 1.16 8.58
N ASN A 161 -13.66 1.34 9.56
CA ASN A 161 -13.30 1.55 10.95
C ASN A 161 -12.90 0.22 11.58
N VAL A 162 -11.70 0.16 12.16
CA VAL A 162 -11.16 -1.02 12.87
C VAL A 162 -11.39 -0.85 14.36
N ALA A 163 -11.00 0.29 14.94
CA ALA A 163 -11.19 0.59 16.35
C ALA A 163 -12.67 0.52 16.74
N GLY A 164 -12.99 -0.23 17.79
CA GLY A 164 -14.36 -0.47 18.26
C GLY A 164 -15.19 -1.39 17.36
N SER A 165 -14.59 -2.04 16.37
CA SER A 165 -15.25 -3.07 15.55
C SER A 165 -14.62 -4.44 15.82
N GLN A 166 -15.21 -5.50 15.25
CA GLN A 166 -14.64 -6.85 15.31
C GLN A 166 -13.26 -6.97 14.70
N LEU A 167 -12.92 -6.08 13.74
CA LEU A 167 -11.62 -6.07 13.09
C LEU A 167 -10.47 -5.76 14.06
N GLU A 168 -10.78 -5.19 15.21
CA GLU A 168 -9.82 -4.99 16.30
C GLU A 168 -9.26 -6.31 16.84
N HIS A 169 -10.02 -7.39 16.70
CA HIS A 169 -9.66 -8.76 17.13
C HIS A 169 -9.27 -9.67 15.93
N ALA A 170 -9.00 -9.09 14.77
CA ALA A 170 -8.63 -9.88 13.60
C ALA A 170 -7.22 -10.50 13.71
N GLY A 171 -6.35 -9.95 14.53
CA GLY A 171 -4.97 -10.38 14.75
C GLY A 171 -3.96 -9.34 14.29
N THR A 172 -3.65 -9.27 13.01
CA THR A 172 -2.67 -8.34 12.43
C THR A 172 -3.29 -7.45 11.35
N ALA A 173 -2.52 -6.48 10.83
CA ALA A 173 -2.99 -5.68 9.70
C ALA A 173 -3.23 -6.54 8.44
N ASN A 174 -2.45 -7.59 8.22
CA ASN A 174 -2.73 -8.55 7.15
C ASN A 174 -4.14 -9.11 7.28
N ASP A 175 -4.52 -9.54 8.47
CA ASP A 175 -5.83 -10.12 8.76
C ASP A 175 -6.97 -9.09 8.63
N VAL A 176 -6.70 -7.86 9.03
CA VAL A 176 -7.65 -6.75 8.83
C VAL A 176 -7.87 -6.52 7.33
N LEU A 177 -6.81 -6.46 6.54
CA LEU A 177 -6.89 -6.19 5.10
C LEU A 177 -7.69 -7.26 4.35
N THR A 178 -7.60 -8.53 4.72
CA THR A 178 -8.43 -9.59 4.11
C THR A 178 -9.93 -9.35 4.31
N GLN A 179 -10.29 -8.59 5.33
CA GLN A 179 -11.67 -8.28 5.67
C GLN A 179 -12.10 -6.86 5.26
N VAL A 180 -11.20 -6.06 4.69
CA VAL A 180 -11.55 -4.73 4.14
C VAL A 180 -12.30 -4.90 2.82
N PRO A 181 -13.40 -4.16 2.57
CA PRO A 181 -14.10 -4.20 1.29
C PRO A 181 -13.17 -3.92 0.12
N MET A 182 -13.39 -4.62 -0.99
CA MET A 182 -12.65 -4.49 -2.25
C MET A 182 -11.19 -4.97 -2.19
N VAL A 183 -10.66 -5.32 -1.05
CA VAL A 183 -9.33 -5.91 -0.93
C VAL A 183 -9.45 -7.42 -1.10
N LEU A 184 -8.66 -7.96 -2.02
CA LEU A 184 -8.51 -9.38 -2.31
C LEU A 184 -7.11 -9.84 -1.91
N GLY A 185 -6.92 -11.15 -1.75
CA GLY A 185 -5.61 -11.70 -1.41
C GLY A 185 -5.38 -11.86 0.08
N ARG A 186 -4.16 -12.29 0.42
CA ARG A 186 -3.72 -12.56 1.80
C ARG A 186 -2.20 -12.57 1.89
N ASP A 187 -1.69 -12.58 3.12
CA ASP A 187 -0.26 -12.76 3.44
C ASP A 187 0.68 -11.77 2.71
N GLY A 188 0.23 -10.50 2.63
CA GLY A 188 0.98 -9.44 1.96
C GLY A 188 0.73 -9.33 0.46
N ASN A 189 0.15 -10.35 -0.19
CA ASN A 189 -0.23 -10.28 -1.60
C ASN A 189 -1.65 -9.77 -1.73
N PHE A 190 -1.82 -8.45 -1.62
CA PHE A 190 -3.10 -7.79 -1.70
C PHE A 190 -3.33 -7.15 -3.07
N GLU A 191 -4.57 -7.25 -3.52
CA GLU A 191 -5.06 -6.57 -4.71
C GLU A 191 -6.33 -5.80 -4.36
N VAL A 192 -6.52 -4.65 -4.96
CA VAL A 192 -7.80 -3.96 -4.96
C VAL A 192 -8.59 -4.43 -6.17
N PHE A 193 -9.82 -4.87 -5.95
CA PHE A 193 -10.68 -5.46 -6.99
C PHE A 193 -10.66 -4.63 -8.27
N GLY A 194 -10.16 -5.24 -9.35
CA GLY A 194 -10.03 -4.63 -10.67
C GLY A 194 -8.97 -3.54 -10.83
N LYS A 195 -8.15 -3.26 -9.83
CA LYS A 195 -7.07 -2.27 -9.89
C LYS A 195 -5.67 -2.90 -9.78
N GLY A 196 -5.60 -4.17 -9.35
CA GLY A 196 -4.34 -4.86 -9.08
C GLY A 196 -3.72 -4.47 -7.74
N SER A 197 -2.41 -4.62 -7.63
CA SER A 197 -1.67 -4.39 -6.38
C SER A 197 -1.70 -2.92 -5.98
N PRO A 198 -2.13 -2.59 -4.73
CA PRO A 198 -2.16 -1.23 -4.21
C PRO A 198 -0.80 -0.78 -3.66
N ALA A 199 -0.54 0.51 -3.66
CA ALA A 199 0.45 1.09 -2.76
C ALA A 199 -0.14 1.16 -1.35
N ILE A 200 0.55 0.58 -0.35
CA ILE A 200 0.05 0.48 1.03
C ILE A 200 0.81 1.46 1.91
N TYR A 201 0.08 2.22 2.73
CA TYR A 201 0.65 3.22 3.64
C TYR A 201 0.22 2.95 5.08
N ILE A 202 1.14 3.03 6.03
CA ILE A 202 0.88 3.05 7.47
C ILE A 202 1.21 4.44 8.00
N ASN A 203 0.20 5.18 8.49
CA ASN A 203 0.32 6.55 9.00
C ASN A 203 1.00 7.53 8.02
N GLY A 204 0.72 7.38 6.73
CA GLY A 204 1.30 8.20 5.66
C GLY A 204 2.61 7.65 5.08
N ARG A 205 3.28 6.72 5.74
CA ARG A 205 4.51 6.06 5.26
C ARG A 205 4.17 4.88 4.35
N GLU A 206 4.74 4.83 3.17
CA GLU A 206 4.59 3.70 2.25
C GLU A 206 5.28 2.44 2.79
N VAL A 207 4.57 1.33 2.73
CA VAL A 207 5.04 0.01 3.16
C VAL A 207 5.86 -0.61 2.03
N GLN A 208 7.16 -0.61 2.18
CA GLN A 208 8.09 -1.20 1.21
C GLN A 208 8.37 -2.69 1.47
N ASP A 209 8.15 -3.11 2.70
CA ASP A 209 8.27 -4.48 3.16
C ASP A 209 6.93 -4.91 3.78
N LEU A 210 6.21 -5.76 3.06
CA LEU A 210 4.88 -6.24 3.43
C LEU A 210 4.85 -7.04 4.73
N THR A 211 6.01 -7.48 5.23
CA THR A 211 6.10 -8.11 6.56
C THR A 211 5.70 -7.15 7.70
N GLN A 212 5.78 -5.83 7.47
CA GLN A 212 5.30 -4.82 8.42
C GLN A 212 3.78 -4.96 8.71
N LEU A 213 3.01 -5.44 7.74
CA LEU A 213 1.58 -5.67 7.91
C LEU A 213 1.30 -6.83 8.87
N SER A 214 2.14 -7.86 8.87
CA SER A 214 2.01 -8.99 9.81
C SER A 214 2.49 -8.65 11.23
N GLN A 215 3.23 -7.54 11.39
CA GLN A 215 3.76 -7.08 12.67
C GLN A 215 2.85 -6.05 13.35
N LEU A 216 2.01 -5.36 12.58
CA LEU A 216 1.05 -4.38 13.11
C LEU A 216 -0.17 -5.11 13.65
N ASN A 217 -0.39 -5.01 14.97
CA ASN A 217 -1.57 -5.59 15.62
C ASN A 217 -2.86 -4.90 15.17
N SER A 218 -3.92 -5.66 14.95
CA SER A 218 -5.24 -5.12 14.62
C SER A 218 -5.78 -4.19 15.70
N VAL A 219 -5.49 -4.46 16.98
CA VAL A 219 -5.89 -3.63 18.13
C VAL A 219 -5.28 -2.21 18.06
N ASP A 220 -4.14 -2.04 17.42
CA ASP A 220 -3.47 -0.74 17.25
C ASP A 220 -3.99 0.05 16.04
N ILE A 221 -4.82 -0.57 15.18
CA ILE A 221 -5.35 0.09 13.99
C ILE A 221 -6.60 0.90 14.35
N LYS A 222 -6.65 2.15 13.87
CA LYS A 222 -7.83 3.01 13.98
C LYS A 222 -8.80 2.78 12.84
N ASN A 223 -8.33 2.88 11.61
CA ASN A 223 -9.09 2.65 10.39
C ASN A 223 -8.18 2.26 9.21
N VAL A 224 -8.81 1.74 8.16
CA VAL A 224 -8.20 1.47 6.86
C VAL A 224 -8.99 2.24 5.80
N GLU A 225 -8.29 2.97 4.94
CA GLU A 225 -8.84 3.75 3.84
C GLU A 225 -8.40 3.10 2.51
N VAL A 226 -9.33 2.78 1.64
CA VAL A 226 -9.05 2.26 0.28
C VAL A 226 -9.39 3.35 -0.73
N ILE A 227 -8.40 3.79 -1.49
CA ILE A 227 -8.53 4.78 -2.56
C ILE A 227 -8.29 4.06 -3.88
N THR A 228 -9.29 3.97 -4.68
CA THR A 228 -9.29 3.22 -5.95
C THR A 228 -8.92 4.07 -7.17
N ASN A 229 -8.91 5.41 -6.99
CA ASN A 229 -8.47 6.37 -8.00
C ASN A 229 -7.63 7.48 -7.36
N PRO A 230 -6.36 7.18 -6.98
CA PRO A 230 -5.50 8.14 -6.29
C PRO A 230 -5.14 9.35 -7.17
N GLY A 231 -5.13 10.55 -6.57
CA GLY A 231 -4.86 11.84 -7.21
C GLY A 231 -3.42 12.04 -7.70
N ALA A 232 -3.11 13.28 -8.10
CA ALA A 232 -1.88 13.65 -8.80
C ALA A 232 -0.61 13.59 -7.92
N LYS A 233 -0.73 13.65 -6.60
CA LYS A 233 0.38 13.53 -5.65
C LYS A 233 1.01 12.13 -5.61
N TYR A 234 0.29 11.12 -6.06
CA TYR A 234 0.82 9.78 -6.21
C TYR A 234 1.46 9.61 -7.57
N ASP A 235 2.49 8.76 -7.66
CA ASP A 235 3.10 8.41 -8.94
C ASP A 235 2.04 7.99 -9.97
N ALA A 236 2.28 8.29 -11.24
CA ALA A 236 1.31 8.01 -12.30
C ALA A 236 1.06 6.50 -12.51
N SER A 237 1.93 5.61 -12.01
CA SER A 237 1.76 4.16 -12.04
C SER A 237 0.88 3.61 -10.90
N VAL A 238 0.62 4.39 -9.84
CA VAL A 238 -0.21 3.97 -8.70
C VAL A 238 -1.68 3.96 -9.07
N LYS A 239 -2.28 2.78 -9.18
CA LYS A 239 -3.69 2.58 -9.57
C LYS A 239 -4.65 2.55 -8.39
N SER A 240 -4.15 2.19 -7.20
CA SER A 240 -4.93 2.17 -5.96
C SER A 240 -4.02 2.34 -4.74
N VAL A 241 -4.60 2.83 -3.66
CA VAL A 241 -3.87 3.09 -2.40
C VAL A 241 -4.65 2.52 -1.22
N ILE A 242 -3.97 1.87 -0.30
CA ILE A 242 -4.51 1.49 1.01
C ILE A 242 -3.76 2.29 2.07
N ARG A 243 -4.48 3.07 2.89
CA ARG A 243 -3.91 3.79 4.03
C ARG A 243 -4.39 3.18 5.34
N ILE A 244 -3.46 2.72 6.16
CA ILE A 244 -3.72 2.21 7.51
C ILE A 244 -3.37 3.32 8.49
N ARG A 245 -4.34 3.73 9.31
CA ARG A 245 -4.13 4.69 10.40
C ARG A 245 -4.15 3.96 11.72
N THR A 246 -3.13 4.19 12.54
CA THR A 246 -3.05 3.58 13.87
C THR A 246 -3.57 4.53 14.96
N LYS A 247 -3.88 3.99 16.14
CA LYS A 247 -4.19 4.76 17.36
C LYS A 247 -2.98 5.58 17.79
N ARG A 248 -3.16 6.61 18.63
CA ARG A 248 -2.06 7.48 19.07
C ARG A 248 -1.05 6.73 19.96
N PRO A 249 0.24 7.13 19.98
CA PRO A 249 1.27 6.49 20.78
C PRO A 249 1.09 6.74 22.28
N GLN A 250 1.57 5.79 23.08
CA GLN A 250 1.71 5.97 24.53
C GLN A 250 3.19 5.95 24.89
N GLY A 251 3.62 6.94 25.70
CA GLY A 251 4.83 7.00 26.51
C GLY A 251 6.22 6.79 25.88
N ASP A 252 7.24 7.17 26.63
CA ASP A 252 8.64 6.85 26.40
C ASP A 252 8.96 5.45 26.96
N GLY A 253 10.02 4.82 26.47
CA GLY A 253 10.50 3.52 26.95
C GLY A 253 10.79 2.53 25.84
N PHE A 254 10.97 1.28 26.22
CA PHE A 254 11.25 0.16 25.32
C PHE A 254 9.96 -0.61 25.01
N SER A 255 9.72 -0.89 23.75
CA SER A 255 8.56 -1.65 23.27
C SER A 255 8.97 -2.63 22.18
N GLY A 256 8.17 -3.66 21.94
CA GLY A 256 8.47 -4.60 20.88
C GLY A 256 7.40 -5.66 20.65
N THR A 257 7.57 -6.39 19.56
CA THR A 257 6.75 -7.53 19.17
C THR A 257 7.64 -8.66 18.69
N LEU A 258 7.39 -9.85 19.21
CA LEU A 258 7.97 -11.11 18.76
C LEU A 258 6.87 -11.95 18.15
N ARG A 259 7.09 -12.49 16.95
CA ARG A 259 6.12 -13.34 16.25
C ARG A 259 6.83 -14.56 15.68
N ALA A 260 6.26 -15.73 15.95
CA ALA A 260 6.67 -17.00 15.38
C ALA A 260 5.46 -17.68 14.72
N GLN A 261 5.60 -18.05 13.45
CA GLN A 261 4.55 -18.72 12.69
C GLN A 261 5.08 -19.98 12.04
N GLY A 262 4.48 -21.10 12.38
CA GLY A 262 4.65 -22.38 11.68
C GLY A 262 3.56 -22.55 10.63
N VAL A 263 3.95 -22.92 9.42
CA VAL A 263 3.05 -23.18 8.29
C VAL A 263 3.29 -24.59 7.78
N MET A 264 2.26 -25.42 7.79
CA MET A 264 2.25 -26.78 7.27
C MET A 264 1.41 -26.83 5.98
N GLN A 265 2.04 -27.22 4.89
CA GLN A 265 1.40 -27.63 3.63
C GLN A 265 1.77 -29.11 3.40
N LYS A 266 2.48 -29.46 2.34
CA LYS A 266 3.19 -30.73 2.21
C LYS A 266 4.49 -30.73 3.03
N TYR A 267 5.11 -29.57 3.15
CA TYR A 267 6.35 -29.37 3.89
C TYR A 267 6.13 -28.26 4.93
N PHE A 268 6.91 -28.34 6.01
CA PHE A 268 6.92 -27.31 7.05
C PHE A 268 7.78 -26.14 6.63
N ARG A 269 7.30 -24.94 6.99
CA ARG A 269 8.05 -23.68 6.87
C ARG A 269 7.75 -22.78 8.06
N THR A 270 8.65 -21.83 8.32
CA THR A 270 8.52 -20.87 9.42
C THR A 270 8.63 -19.43 8.91
N VAL A 271 7.96 -18.52 9.61
CA VAL A 271 8.07 -17.08 9.45
C VAL A 271 8.25 -16.47 10.84
N ASP A 272 9.47 -16.04 11.16
CA ASP A 272 9.84 -15.53 12.47
C ASP A 272 10.23 -14.06 12.36
N GLN A 273 9.72 -13.22 13.27
CA GLN A 273 9.89 -11.77 13.21
C GLN A 273 10.08 -11.18 14.61
N ALA A 274 10.92 -10.15 14.70
CA ALA A 274 11.16 -9.38 15.92
C ALA A 274 11.24 -7.89 15.60
N ASN A 275 10.45 -7.09 16.32
CA ASN A 275 10.45 -5.63 16.25
C ASN A 275 10.81 -5.07 17.61
N PHE A 276 11.66 -4.07 17.62
CA PHE A 276 12.06 -3.36 18.84
C PHE A 276 12.06 -1.86 18.60
N LYS A 277 11.63 -1.10 19.58
CA LYS A 277 11.65 0.36 19.59
C LYS A 277 12.11 0.84 20.96
N PHE A 278 12.94 1.85 20.95
CA PHE A 278 13.33 2.59 22.14
C PHE A 278 13.07 4.06 21.93
N ARG A 279 12.34 4.67 22.83
CA ARG A 279 11.93 6.07 22.76
C ARG A 279 12.37 6.82 24.00
N THR A 280 12.91 8.01 23.80
CA THR A 280 13.24 8.94 24.88
C THR A 280 13.14 10.38 24.37
N GLY A 281 12.26 11.20 24.96
CA GLY A 281 11.99 12.55 24.49
C GLY A 281 11.66 12.60 23.00
N GLY A 282 12.39 13.41 22.22
CA GLY A 282 12.21 13.51 20.76
C GLY A 282 12.76 12.33 19.95
N LEU A 283 13.67 11.52 20.52
CA LEU A 283 14.36 10.42 19.82
C LEU A 283 13.56 9.12 19.87
N GLU A 284 13.46 8.44 18.72
CA GLU A 284 13.04 7.05 18.61
C GLU A 284 14.09 6.27 17.81
N LEU A 285 14.60 5.18 18.39
CA LEU A 285 15.40 4.17 17.70
C LEU A 285 14.51 2.96 17.43
N PHE A 286 14.62 2.36 16.25
CA PHE A 286 13.83 1.18 15.90
C PHE A 286 14.65 0.14 15.13
N GLY A 287 14.30 -1.12 15.34
CA GLY A 287 14.87 -2.26 14.63
C GLY A 287 13.80 -3.29 14.30
N ASN A 288 13.92 -3.91 13.12
CA ASN A 288 13.04 -4.94 12.64
C ASN A 288 13.89 -6.04 12.00
N PHE A 289 13.67 -7.30 12.38
CA PHE A 289 14.42 -8.45 11.91
C PHE A 289 13.45 -9.58 11.59
N GLY A 290 13.75 -10.36 10.56
CA GLY A 290 12.94 -11.51 10.24
C GLY A 290 13.68 -12.60 9.48
N TYR A 291 13.09 -13.78 9.56
CA TYR A 291 13.50 -14.98 8.86
C TYR A 291 12.30 -15.68 8.27
N ILE A 292 12.41 -16.09 7.01
CA ILE A 292 11.44 -16.93 6.32
C ILE A 292 12.20 -18.16 5.81
N GLY A 293 11.80 -19.33 6.26
CA GLY A 293 12.49 -20.56 5.89
C GLY A 293 11.56 -21.73 5.65
N GLY A 294 11.90 -22.57 4.67
CA GLY A 294 11.15 -23.78 4.43
C GLY A 294 11.13 -24.27 2.98
N LYS A 295 10.33 -25.29 2.76
CA LYS A 295 10.18 -25.92 1.45
C LYS A 295 8.74 -25.78 0.95
N PHE A 296 8.58 -25.48 -0.33
CA PHE A 296 7.31 -25.37 -1.05
C PHE A 296 7.23 -26.49 -2.07
N GLN A 297 6.04 -26.94 -2.37
CA GLN A 297 5.77 -27.78 -3.52
C GLN A 297 5.06 -26.98 -4.60
N SER A 298 5.37 -27.29 -5.85
CA SER A 298 4.66 -26.80 -7.03
C SER A 298 4.43 -27.98 -7.95
N SER A 299 3.20 -28.15 -8.43
CA SER A 299 2.83 -29.15 -9.41
C SER A 299 1.96 -28.48 -10.45
N ASN A 300 2.28 -28.63 -11.71
CA ASN A 300 1.51 -28.09 -12.80
C ASN A 300 1.47 -29.04 -14.00
N ARG A 301 0.47 -28.83 -14.84
CA ARG A 301 0.40 -29.38 -16.18
C ARG A 301 0.22 -28.25 -17.16
N VAL A 302 0.94 -28.30 -18.26
CA VAL A 302 0.84 -27.33 -19.36
C VAL A 302 0.57 -28.06 -20.64
N ASP A 303 -0.53 -27.79 -21.29
CA ASP A 303 -0.87 -28.29 -22.62
C ASP A 303 -0.73 -27.13 -23.60
N MET A 304 0.21 -27.21 -24.54
CA MET A 304 0.47 -26.18 -25.54
C MET A 304 0.09 -26.71 -26.92
N LEU A 305 -0.80 -26.01 -27.61
CA LEU A 305 -1.17 -26.23 -28.99
C LEU A 305 -0.57 -25.10 -29.83
N THR A 306 0.25 -25.45 -30.80
CA THR A 306 0.82 -24.55 -31.81
C THR A 306 0.25 -24.90 -33.18
N GLN A 307 -0.37 -23.92 -33.82
CA GLN A 307 -0.95 -24.02 -35.16
C GLN A 307 0.00 -23.34 -36.16
N SER A 308 0.72 -24.14 -36.96
CA SER A 308 1.59 -23.68 -38.04
C SER A 308 1.36 -24.59 -39.26
N SER A 309 2.32 -24.72 -40.17
CA SER A 309 2.27 -25.71 -41.22
C SER A 309 2.11 -27.16 -40.72
N THR A 310 2.65 -27.43 -39.54
CA THR A 310 2.43 -28.62 -38.72
C THR A 310 1.71 -28.24 -37.46
N VAL A 311 0.73 -29.04 -37.02
CA VAL A 311 0.03 -28.84 -35.76
C VAL A 311 0.77 -29.54 -34.63
N TRP A 312 1.38 -28.74 -33.74
CA TRP A 312 2.14 -29.26 -32.60
C TRP A 312 1.28 -29.28 -31.34
N ASN A 313 1.26 -30.43 -30.65
CA ASN A 313 0.66 -30.56 -29.32
C ASN A 313 1.74 -31.00 -28.33
N GLN A 314 2.01 -30.19 -27.32
CA GLN A 314 2.93 -30.49 -26.23
C GLN A 314 2.17 -30.64 -24.93
N PHE A 315 2.28 -31.76 -24.23
CA PHE A 315 1.66 -32.05 -22.94
C PHE A 315 2.75 -32.24 -21.90
N LEU A 316 3.00 -31.19 -21.12
CA LEU A 316 3.99 -31.17 -20.06
C LEU A 316 3.33 -31.35 -18.70
N THR A 317 3.74 -32.38 -17.95
CA THR A 317 3.45 -32.51 -16.51
C THR A 317 4.73 -32.29 -15.73
N GLN A 318 4.69 -31.41 -14.73
CA GLN A 318 5.86 -31.03 -13.97
C GLN A 318 5.55 -31.03 -12.47
N ASP A 319 6.41 -31.70 -11.71
CA ASP A 319 6.43 -31.68 -10.25
C ASP A 319 7.73 -31.04 -9.76
N GLY A 320 7.60 -30.12 -8.84
CA GLY A 320 8.74 -29.37 -8.33
C GLY A 320 8.67 -29.10 -6.85
N SER A 321 9.79 -28.71 -6.32
CA SER A 321 9.90 -28.19 -4.97
C SER A 321 10.91 -27.05 -4.93
N MET A 322 10.65 -26.07 -4.07
CA MET A 322 11.48 -24.91 -3.88
C MET A 322 11.77 -24.74 -2.40
N ARG A 323 13.04 -24.65 -2.02
CA ARG A 323 13.49 -24.30 -0.67
C ARG A 323 13.91 -22.84 -0.68
N THR A 324 13.31 -22.04 0.21
CA THR A 324 13.66 -20.64 0.41
C THR A 324 14.22 -20.46 1.81
N ASN A 325 15.29 -19.65 1.93
CA ASN A 325 15.77 -19.07 3.18
C ASN A 325 16.00 -17.59 2.93
N GLU A 326 15.25 -16.77 3.63
CA GLU A 326 15.28 -15.32 3.52
C GLU A 326 15.52 -14.71 4.89
N PHE A 327 16.47 -13.78 4.96
CA PHE A 327 16.76 -12.95 6.13
C PHE A 327 16.61 -11.50 5.74
N PHE A 328 15.96 -10.72 6.58
CA PHE A 328 15.87 -9.29 6.42
C PHE A 328 16.09 -8.57 7.74
N GLY A 329 16.68 -7.41 7.66
CA GLY A 329 16.92 -6.53 8.80
C GLY A 329 16.76 -5.08 8.40
N LYS A 330 16.21 -4.27 9.30
CA LYS A 330 16.04 -2.83 9.17
C LYS A 330 16.33 -2.18 10.50
N ALA A 331 17.15 -1.12 10.50
CA ALA A 331 17.40 -0.30 11.67
C ALA A 331 17.39 1.17 11.29
N GLY A 332 16.93 2.03 12.19
CA GLY A 332 16.83 3.44 11.92
C GLY A 332 16.49 4.25 13.14
N PHE A 333 16.38 5.54 12.92
CA PHE A 333 15.98 6.52 13.93
C PHE A 333 14.98 7.53 13.37
N SER A 334 14.24 8.16 14.26
CA SER A 334 13.45 9.37 14.03
C SER A 334 13.73 10.34 15.17
N TYR A 335 13.91 11.61 14.87
CA TYR A 335 14.11 12.66 15.85
C TYR A 335 13.13 13.80 15.61
N MET A 336 12.32 14.10 16.60
CA MET A 336 11.39 15.23 16.61
C MET A 336 12.07 16.40 17.34
N PHE A 337 12.40 17.47 16.61
CA PHE A 337 12.92 18.70 17.21
C PHE A 337 11.85 19.40 18.07
N ASN A 338 10.61 19.36 17.57
CA ASN A 338 9.38 19.82 18.20
C ASN A 338 8.19 19.11 17.51
N ASP A 339 6.96 19.48 17.84
CA ASP A 339 5.74 18.87 17.30
C ASP A 339 5.60 19.04 15.78
N SER A 340 6.18 20.10 15.22
CA SER A 340 6.09 20.46 13.80
C SER A 340 7.27 19.97 12.94
N HIS A 341 8.41 19.64 13.54
CA HIS A 341 9.63 19.32 12.77
C HIS A 341 10.22 17.97 13.17
N SER A 342 10.46 17.11 12.20
CA SER A 342 11.10 15.81 12.39
C SER A 342 12.02 15.43 11.25
N ILE A 343 13.09 14.72 11.57
CA ILE A 343 14.01 14.08 10.63
C ILE A 343 14.18 12.61 11.02
N GLY A 344 14.47 11.78 10.05
CA GLY A 344 14.84 10.40 10.35
C GLY A 344 15.47 9.72 9.16
N ALA A 345 16.14 8.62 9.46
CA ALA A 345 16.75 7.77 8.46
C ALA A 345 16.65 6.31 8.87
N TYR A 346 16.64 5.43 7.88
CA TYR A 346 16.86 4.01 8.10
C TYR A 346 17.73 3.39 7.02
N TYR A 347 18.32 2.28 7.40
CA TYR A 347 18.98 1.37 6.49
C TYR A 347 18.35 -0.02 6.66
N SER A 348 18.09 -0.68 5.53
CA SER A 348 17.65 -2.07 5.50
C SER A 348 18.55 -2.91 4.61
N ASN A 349 18.69 -4.16 5.01
CA ASN A 349 19.46 -5.17 4.29
C ASN A 349 18.69 -6.49 4.31
N GLY A 350 18.73 -7.21 3.21
CA GLY A 350 18.10 -8.53 3.12
C GLY A 350 18.80 -9.40 2.09
N PHE A 351 18.77 -10.69 2.30
CA PHE A 351 19.26 -11.66 1.33
C PHE A 351 18.35 -12.88 1.26
N THR A 352 18.19 -13.40 0.07
CA THR A 352 17.37 -14.59 -0.19
C THR A 352 18.23 -15.66 -0.87
N LYS A 353 18.15 -16.88 -0.37
CA LYS A 353 18.69 -18.06 -1.03
C LYS A 353 17.55 -18.99 -1.38
N GLN A 354 17.37 -19.24 -2.68
CA GLN A 354 16.30 -20.07 -3.19
C GLN A 354 16.89 -21.18 -4.05
N LYS A 355 16.51 -22.41 -3.76
CA LYS A 355 16.88 -23.59 -4.54
C LYS A 355 15.61 -24.27 -5.00
N SER A 356 15.49 -24.45 -6.33
CA SER A 356 14.37 -25.18 -6.93
C SER A 356 14.86 -26.43 -7.63
N GLU A 357 14.06 -27.47 -7.56
CA GLU A 357 14.22 -28.71 -8.30
C GLU A 357 12.89 -29.06 -8.92
N HIS A 358 12.89 -29.45 -10.19
CA HIS A 358 11.71 -29.92 -10.89
C HIS A 358 12.01 -31.10 -11.76
N LYS A 359 11.01 -31.99 -11.92
CA LYS A 359 10.99 -33.09 -12.83
C LYS A 359 9.77 -32.97 -13.70
N GLY A 360 9.94 -33.23 -15.00
CA GLY A 360 8.85 -33.13 -15.95
C GLY A 360 8.90 -34.24 -16.99
N ILE A 361 7.75 -34.57 -17.50
CA ILE A 361 7.59 -35.43 -18.66
C ILE A 361 6.76 -34.65 -19.68
N SER A 362 7.24 -34.57 -20.91
CA SER A 362 6.51 -33.92 -22.00
C SER A 362 6.32 -34.93 -23.14
N CYS A 363 5.06 -35.08 -23.58
CA CYS A 363 4.72 -35.80 -24.80
C CYS A 363 4.46 -34.78 -25.90
N VAL A 364 5.11 -34.95 -27.06
CA VAL A 364 4.99 -34.06 -28.22
C VAL A 364 4.38 -34.82 -29.38
N LEU A 365 3.33 -34.28 -29.99
CA LEU A 365 2.67 -34.82 -31.18
C LEU A 365 2.84 -33.81 -32.33
N ALA A 366 3.08 -34.31 -33.55
CA ALA A 366 3.05 -33.57 -34.80
C ALA A 366 1.89 -34.10 -35.65
N ASP A 367 0.95 -33.21 -36.03
CA ASP A 367 -0.28 -33.57 -36.75
C ASP A 367 -1.08 -34.72 -36.09
N GLY A 368 -1.07 -34.79 -34.77
CA GLY A 368 -1.72 -35.80 -33.97
C GLY A 368 -1.00 -37.13 -33.86
N GLN A 369 0.19 -37.29 -34.48
CA GLN A 369 1.03 -38.48 -34.38
C GLN A 369 2.12 -38.26 -33.32
N PRO A 370 2.51 -39.30 -32.56
CA PRO A 370 3.63 -39.22 -31.63
C PRO A 370 4.92 -38.77 -32.37
N TYR A 371 5.56 -37.74 -31.87
CA TYR A 371 6.79 -37.19 -32.42
C TYR A 371 7.98 -37.43 -31.49
N ASP A 372 7.81 -37.06 -30.20
CA ASP A 372 8.85 -37.18 -29.18
C ASP A 372 8.30 -37.30 -27.77
N ASN A 373 9.05 -37.95 -26.89
CA ASN A 373 8.83 -37.90 -25.46
C ASN A 373 10.09 -37.35 -24.78
N LEU A 374 9.90 -36.29 -23.99
CA LEU A 374 10.97 -35.65 -23.22
C LEU A 374 10.85 -36.02 -21.75
N SER A 375 11.94 -36.41 -21.14
CA SER A 375 12.09 -36.45 -19.70
C SER A 375 13.01 -35.33 -19.27
N MET A 376 12.55 -34.51 -18.37
CA MET A 376 13.25 -33.26 -17.98
C MET A 376 13.56 -33.29 -16.49
N TYR A 377 14.79 -32.90 -16.16
CA TYR A 377 15.20 -32.61 -14.80
C TYR A 377 15.86 -31.24 -14.73
N GLY A 378 15.33 -30.36 -13.92
CA GLY A 378 15.88 -29.02 -13.75
C GLY A 378 16.19 -28.68 -12.30
N ARG A 379 17.27 -27.92 -12.13
CA ARG A 379 17.65 -27.28 -10.87
C ARG A 379 17.93 -25.83 -11.09
N SER A 380 17.46 -24.98 -10.18
CA SER A 380 17.86 -23.57 -10.17
C SER A 380 18.30 -23.12 -8.78
N ASN A 381 19.29 -22.22 -8.74
CA ASN A 381 19.70 -21.52 -7.53
C ASN A 381 19.56 -20.01 -7.81
N ASN A 382 18.52 -19.42 -7.24
CA ASN A 382 18.29 -17.99 -7.32
C ASN A 382 18.69 -17.36 -5.98
N ASN A 383 19.74 -16.56 -6.01
CA ASN A 383 20.29 -15.91 -4.82
C ASN A 383 20.24 -14.39 -5.01
N THR A 384 19.39 -13.72 -4.25
CA THR A 384 19.51 -12.29 -4.07
C THR A 384 20.63 -12.05 -3.05
N LEU A 385 21.73 -11.47 -3.50
CA LEU A 385 22.80 -10.98 -2.63
C LEU A 385 22.24 -9.80 -1.81
N PRO A 386 22.95 -9.34 -0.75
CA PRO A 386 22.40 -8.31 0.10
C PRO A 386 21.78 -7.16 -0.69
N LYS A 387 20.46 -6.98 -0.51
CA LYS A 387 19.72 -5.83 -1.02
C LYS A 387 19.90 -4.70 -0.03
N HIS A 388 20.56 -3.63 -0.46
CA HIS A 388 20.77 -2.43 0.35
C HIS A 388 19.70 -1.41 0.02
N HIS A 389 19.04 -0.88 1.03
CA HIS A 389 18.09 0.22 0.88
C HIS A 389 18.25 1.19 2.04
N ALA A 390 18.41 2.46 1.73
CA ALA A 390 18.49 3.57 2.67
C ALA A 390 17.43 4.60 2.36
N ASN A 391 16.79 5.15 3.38
CA ASN A 391 15.85 6.25 3.27
C ASN A 391 16.25 7.36 4.24
N LEU A 392 16.09 8.60 3.80
CA LEU A 392 16.19 9.82 4.59
C LEU A 392 14.90 10.62 4.39
N TYR A 393 14.36 11.20 5.46
CA TYR A 393 13.24 12.10 5.36
C TYR A 393 13.41 13.34 6.23
N TYR A 394 12.77 14.43 5.84
CA TYR A 394 12.43 15.58 6.67
C TYR A 394 10.95 15.88 6.50
N ASN A 395 10.26 16.12 7.61
CA ASN A 395 8.87 16.57 7.63
C ASN A 395 8.75 17.74 8.59
N GLY A 396 8.22 18.87 8.13
CA GLY A 396 8.14 20.09 8.95
C GLY A 396 7.10 21.09 8.46
N GLU A 397 6.84 22.10 9.29
CA GLU A 397 5.92 23.19 8.99
C GLU A 397 6.62 24.53 9.25
N VAL A 398 6.60 25.43 8.26
CA VAL A 398 7.10 26.80 8.37
C VAL A 398 5.90 27.76 8.25
N GLY A 399 5.42 28.28 9.35
CA GLY A 399 4.14 28.97 9.42
C GLY A 399 3.01 28.02 9.07
N THR A 400 2.30 28.26 7.98
CA THR A 400 1.22 27.38 7.47
C THR A 400 1.68 26.50 6.30
N LEU A 401 2.94 26.61 5.87
CA LEU A 401 3.50 25.79 4.80
C LEU A 401 4.05 24.48 5.35
N GLY A 402 3.40 23.38 5.04
CA GLY A 402 3.92 22.03 5.29
C GLY A 402 4.99 21.65 4.25
N ILE A 403 6.06 21.00 4.69
CA ILE A 403 7.18 20.53 3.88
C ILE A 403 7.39 19.06 4.17
N ASP A 404 7.41 18.21 3.13
CA ASP A 404 7.71 16.80 3.23
C ASP A 404 8.77 16.45 2.18
N PHE A 405 9.97 16.08 2.65
CA PHE A 405 11.08 15.65 1.81
C PHE A 405 11.42 14.20 2.10
N ASN A 406 11.60 13.42 1.06
CA ASN A 406 12.01 12.02 1.12
C ASN A 406 13.07 11.72 0.07
N MET A 407 14.03 10.87 0.43
CA MET A 407 15.09 10.41 -0.45
C MET A 407 15.33 8.92 -0.22
N ASP A 408 15.30 8.11 -1.28
CA ASP A 408 15.59 6.69 -1.26
C ASP A 408 16.79 6.34 -2.13
N TYR A 409 17.63 5.48 -1.63
CA TYR A 409 18.70 4.83 -2.40
C TYR A 409 18.58 3.31 -2.27
N MET A 410 18.58 2.60 -3.40
CA MET A 410 18.54 1.15 -3.44
C MET A 410 19.65 0.58 -4.33
N TRP A 411 20.28 -0.50 -3.86
CA TRP A 411 21.16 -1.32 -4.65
C TRP A 411 20.88 -2.80 -4.40
N ARG A 412 20.79 -3.59 -5.46
CA ARG A 412 20.53 -5.02 -5.42
C ARG A 412 21.34 -5.74 -6.49
N LYS A 413 21.80 -6.96 -6.17
CA LYS A 413 22.37 -7.91 -7.12
C LYS A 413 21.67 -9.24 -6.96
N ASN A 414 21.25 -9.81 -8.08
CA ASN A 414 20.66 -11.14 -8.13
C ASN A 414 21.53 -12.04 -9.00
N ARG A 415 21.62 -13.32 -8.62
CA ARG A 415 22.34 -14.35 -9.37
C ARG A 415 21.45 -15.58 -9.48
N ASN A 416 21.10 -15.94 -10.70
CA ASN A 416 20.32 -17.12 -11.03
C ASN A 416 21.17 -18.08 -11.83
N SER A 417 21.40 -19.29 -11.33
CA SER A 417 22.03 -20.37 -12.09
C SER A 417 21.02 -21.49 -12.33
N MET A 418 20.89 -21.91 -13.56
CA MET A 418 19.98 -22.96 -13.97
C MET A 418 20.77 -24.11 -14.59
N PHE A 419 20.29 -25.30 -14.37
CA PHE A 419 20.75 -26.55 -14.94
C PHE A 419 19.52 -27.31 -15.43
N ASN A 420 19.45 -27.61 -16.70
CA ASN A 420 18.41 -28.39 -17.35
C ASN A 420 19.03 -29.61 -18.04
N ASP A 421 18.55 -30.78 -17.70
CA ASP A 421 18.89 -32.07 -18.29
C ASP A 421 17.64 -32.61 -18.97
N GLU A 422 17.71 -32.79 -20.28
CA GLU A 422 16.58 -33.15 -21.12
C GLU A 422 16.98 -34.40 -21.95
N THR A 423 16.27 -35.49 -21.74
CA THR A 423 16.40 -36.70 -22.55
C THR A 423 15.22 -36.82 -23.51
N SER A 424 15.50 -37.23 -24.74
CA SER A 424 14.56 -37.35 -25.86
C SER A 424 14.56 -38.77 -26.41
N ASP A 425 13.38 -39.23 -26.83
CA ASP A 425 13.26 -40.54 -27.47
C ASP A 425 13.74 -40.52 -28.95
N THR A 426 13.71 -39.33 -29.57
CA THR A 426 13.93 -39.20 -31.04
C THR A 426 15.12 -38.34 -31.42
N GLN A 427 15.63 -37.52 -30.51
CA GLN A 427 16.74 -36.59 -30.76
C GLN A 427 17.82 -36.76 -29.69
N ASP A 428 18.99 -36.14 -29.93
CA ASP A 428 20.07 -36.11 -28.96
C ASP A 428 19.63 -35.49 -27.62
N ASN A 429 20.14 -36.05 -26.53
CA ASN A 429 19.93 -35.51 -25.20
C ASN A 429 20.58 -34.13 -25.10
N SER A 430 19.93 -33.23 -24.35
CA SER A 430 20.39 -31.85 -24.17
C SER A 430 20.70 -31.59 -22.70
N LEU A 431 21.86 -31.05 -22.44
CA LEU A 431 22.26 -30.59 -21.11
C LEU A 431 22.61 -29.13 -21.22
N VAL A 432 21.84 -28.28 -20.55
CA VAL A 432 21.97 -26.83 -20.62
C VAL A 432 22.26 -26.25 -19.26
N ASN A 433 23.34 -25.48 -19.17
CA ASN A 433 23.65 -24.62 -18.02
C ASN A 433 23.49 -23.16 -18.40
N SER A 434 22.87 -22.39 -17.52
CA SER A 434 22.81 -20.94 -17.66
C SER A 434 23.09 -20.21 -16.37
N LEU A 435 23.61 -19.02 -16.51
CA LEU A 435 23.93 -18.12 -15.43
C LEU A 435 23.49 -16.70 -15.78
N GLY A 436 22.46 -16.22 -15.09
CA GLY A 436 22.00 -14.83 -15.12
C GLY A 436 22.53 -14.04 -13.93
N VAL A 437 23.03 -12.84 -14.17
CA VAL A 437 23.43 -11.90 -13.11
C VAL A 437 22.79 -10.57 -13.40
N SER A 438 21.85 -10.15 -12.57
CA SER A 438 21.24 -8.81 -12.67
C SER A 438 21.67 -7.89 -11.53
N ARG A 439 21.81 -6.60 -11.86
CA ARG A 439 22.15 -5.54 -10.91
C ARG A 439 21.17 -4.40 -11.07
N SER A 440 20.60 -3.94 -9.96
CA SER A 440 19.68 -2.81 -9.92
C SER A 440 20.23 -1.72 -9.02
N ARG A 441 20.11 -0.47 -9.45
CA ARG A 441 20.44 0.73 -8.66
C ARG A 441 19.37 1.78 -8.89
N MET A 442 18.94 2.42 -7.82
CA MET A 442 17.97 3.52 -7.88
C MET A 442 18.33 4.60 -6.88
N LEU A 443 18.18 5.84 -7.31
CA LEU A 443 18.10 7.02 -6.46
C LEU A 443 16.78 7.71 -6.76
N ALA A 444 15.99 7.99 -5.74
CA ALA A 444 14.75 8.74 -5.87
C ALA A 444 14.67 9.82 -4.80
N GLU A 445 14.12 10.97 -5.16
CA GLU A 445 13.81 12.06 -4.25
C GLU A 445 12.41 12.60 -4.55
N LYS A 446 11.74 13.07 -3.49
CA LYS A 446 10.42 13.65 -3.56
C LYS A 446 10.30 14.79 -2.56
N LEU A 447 9.88 15.95 -3.05
CA LEU A 447 9.62 17.13 -2.24
C LEU A 447 8.19 17.58 -2.44
N VAL A 448 7.42 17.66 -1.36
CA VAL A 448 6.02 18.04 -1.36
C VAL A 448 5.81 19.24 -0.44
N PHE A 449 5.11 20.22 -0.94
CA PHE A 449 4.62 21.36 -0.19
C PHE A 449 3.12 21.28 -0.04
N SER A 450 2.60 21.56 1.16
CA SER A 450 1.17 21.65 1.45
C SER A 450 0.86 23.01 2.07
N TYR A 451 -0.20 23.65 1.59
CA TYR A 451 -0.60 24.97 2.07
C TYR A 451 -2.13 25.05 2.19
N PRO A 452 -2.69 25.56 3.32
CA PRO A 452 -4.11 25.85 3.41
C PRO A 452 -4.49 26.90 2.38
N PHE A 453 -5.45 26.62 1.53
CA PHE A 453 -5.89 27.51 0.47
C PHE A 453 -7.41 27.60 0.45
N TRP A 454 -7.95 28.79 0.66
CA TRP A 454 -9.37 29.11 0.69
C TRP A 454 -10.16 28.21 1.66
N LYS A 455 -11.05 27.31 1.16
CA LYS A 455 -11.86 26.38 1.98
C LYS A 455 -11.31 24.94 1.93
N GLY A 456 -10.03 24.82 1.67
CA GLY A 456 -9.36 23.52 1.55
C GLY A 456 -7.85 23.68 1.59
N GLY A 457 -7.15 23.05 0.64
CA GLY A 457 -5.70 23.09 0.56
C GLY A 457 -5.19 22.92 -0.87
N ILE A 458 -3.95 23.29 -1.04
CA ILE A 458 -3.15 23.00 -2.23
C ILE A 458 -1.93 22.19 -1.82
N GLU A 459 -1.66 21.11 -2.56
CA GLU A 459 -0.43 20.33 -2.48
C GLU A 459 0.29 20.44 -3.82
N PHE A 460 1.59 20.71 -3.82
CA PHE A 460 2.40 20.74 -5.02
C PHE A 460 3.81 20.25 -4.72
N GLY A 461 4.49 19.77 -5.73
CA GLY A 461 5.83 19.20 -5.49
C GLY A 461 6.48 18.68 -6.73
N GLU A 462 7.66 18.14 -6.52
CA GLU A 462 8.48 17.48 -7.52
C GLU A 462 8.91 16.09 -7.07
N GLU A 463 9.28 15.27 -8.05
CA GLU A 463 9.84 13.94 -7.84
C GLU A 463 10.87 13.66 -8.92
N TYR A 464 12.04 13.20 -8.52
CA TYR A 464 13.11 12.75 -9.41
C TYR A 464 13.46 11.31 -9.10
N THR A 465 13.55 10.49 -10.14
CA THR A 465 14.00 9.10 -10.02
C THR A 465 15.02 8.79 -11.11
N SER A 466 16.14 8.20 -10.70
CA SER A 466 17.19 7.70 -11.59
C SER A 466 17.41 6.22 -11.31
N SER A 467 17.16 5.39 -12.29
CA SER A 467 17.21 3.93 -12.20
C SER A 467 18.18 3.35 -13.23
N ARG A 468 18.90 2.34 -12.81
CA ARG A 468 19.74 1.52 -13.70
C ARG A 468 19.49 0.05 -13.41
N PHE A 469 19.20 -0.69 -14.46
CA PHE A 469 19.14 -2.14 -14.46
C PHE A 469 20.13 -2.70 -15.47
N SER A 470 20.90 -3.69 -15.10
CA SER A 470 21.77 -4.43 -16.04
C SER A 470 21.61 -5.93 -15.82
N SER A 471 21.63 -6.68 -16.92
CA SER A 471 21.51 -8.13 -16.95
C SER A 471 22.60 -8.72 -17.83
N GLU A 472 23.33 -9.67 -17.30
CA GLU A 472 24.33 -10.48 -18.00
C GLU A 472 23.81 -11.92 -17.98
N TYR A 473 23.63 -12.53 -19.13
CA TYR A 473 23.18 -13.92 -19.27
C TYR A 473 24.20 -14.71 -20.10
N ASN A 474 24.65 -15.80 -19.53
CA ASN A 474 25.59 -16.74 -20.17
C ASN A 474 24.97 -18.13 -20.17
N THR A 475 25.01 -18.80 -21.32
CA THR A 475 24.46 -20.14 -21.49
C THR A 475 25.30 -20.96 -22.47
N ASP A 476 25.29 -22.29 -22.30
CA ASP A 476 25.82 -23.25 -23.25
C ASP A 476 24.73 -23.86 -24.17
N ALA A 477 23.49 -23.33 -24.08
CA ALA A 477 22.41 -23.71 -24.97
C ALA A 477 22.73 -23.35 -26.43
N THR A 478 22.51 -24.27 -27.37
CA THR A 478 22.73 -24.00 -28.80
C THR A 478 21.68 -23.13 -29.46
N LEU A 479 20.44 -23.12 -28.87
CA LEU A 479 19.29 -22.37 -29.39
C LEU A 479 19.31 -20.87 -29.01
N VAL A 480 19.97 -20.51 -27.92
CA VAL A 480 19.98 -19.14 -27.41
C VAL A 480 21.43 -18.67 -27.20
N GLY A 481 21.66 -17.37 -27.40
CA GLY A 481 22.97 -16.79 -27.21
C GLY A 481 23.17 -16.14 -25.84
N ASN A 482 24.42 -15.81 -25.53
CA ASN A 482 24.73 -14.95 -24.41
C ASN A 482 24.17 -13.52 -24.65
N ALA A 483 23.74 -12.86 -23.60
CA ALA A 483 23.18 -11.51 -23.66
C ALA A 483 23.79 -10.62 -22.58
N ASP A 484 24.01 -9.34 -22.91
CA ASP A 484 24.37 -8.27 -21.99
C ASP A 484 23.48 -7.07 -22.32
N SER A 485 22.57 -6.75 -21.42
CA SER A 485 21.64 -5.64 -21.57
C SER A 485 21.72 -4.66 -20.40
N ARG A 486 21.42 -3.40 -20.68
CA ARG A 486 21.33 -2.36 -19.68
C ARG A 486 20.21 -1.39 -20.01
N VAL A 487 19.43 -1.03 -19.00
CA VAL A 487 18.41 0.00 -19.03
C VAL A 487 18.81 1.11 -18.07
N ASP A 488 18.90 2.34 -18.59
CA ASP A 488 19.01 3.58 -17.80
C ASP A 488 17.72 4.37 -17.98
N GLU A 489 17.01 4.68 -16.87
CA GLU A 489 15.80 5.48 -16.89
C GLU A 489 15.92 6.64 -15.90
N ASN A 490 15.61 7.86 -16.38
CA ASN A 490 15.50 9.06 -15.57
C ASN A 490 14.09 9.62 -15.73
N ASN A 491 13.39 9.83 -14.62
CA ASN A 491 12.08 10.43 -14.57
C ASN A 491 12.10 11.69 -13.71
N ILE A 492 11.62 12.81 -14.28
CA ILE A 492 11.39 14.07 -13.57
C ILE A 492 9.89 14.34 -13.65
N ALA A 493 9.27 14.53 -12.50
CA ALA A 493 7.85 14.80 -12.40
C ALA A 493 7.58 16.05 -11.56
N GLY A 494 6.57 16.82 -11.96
CA GLY A 494 6.01 17.90 -11.17
C GLY A 494 4.51 17.74 -11.05
N PHE A 495 3.92 18.08 -9.92
CA PHE A 495 2.48 17.95 -9.71
C PHE A 495 1.89 19.09 -8.88
N VAL A 496 0.60 19.31 -9.06
CA VAL A 496 -0.24 20.18 -8.24
C VAL A 496 -1.58 19.49 -8.02
N GLU A 497 -2.09 19.56 -6.79
CA GLU A 497 -3.40 19.06 -6.41
C GLU A 497 -4.11 20.08 -5.53
N ILE A 498 -5.34 20.44 -5.86
CA ILE A 498 -6.16 21.43 -5.15
C ILE A 498 -7.41 20.72 -4.65
N GLY A 499 -7.64 20.73 -3.35
CA GLY A 499 -8.85 20.25 -2.71
C GLY A 499 -9.66 21.42 -2.14
N GLN A 500 -10.97 21.50 -2.44
CA GLN A 500 -11.86 22.58 -1.97
C GLN A 500 -13.19 22.03 -1.52
N THR A 501 -13.77 22.66 -0.48
CA THR A 501 -15.09 22.31 0.03
C THR A 501 -16.09 23.43 -0.26
N PHE A 502 -17.17 23.10 -0.98
CA PHE A 502 -18.25 24.00 -1.36
C PHE A 502 -19.57 23.50 -0.76
N GLY A 503 -19.95 24.00 0.42
CA GLY A 503 -21.11 23.49 1.16
C GLY A 503 -20.97 22.01 1.47
N GLN A 504 -21.81 21.17 0.88
CA GLN A 504 -21.76 19.72 1.03
C GLN A 504 -20.86 18.99 -0.01
N PHE A 505 -20.28 19.71 -0.97
CA PHE A 505 -19.45 19.14 -2.02
C PHE A 505 -17.97 19.32 -1.70
N ASN A 506 -17.19 18.25 -1.86
CA ASN A 506 -15.73 18.30 -1.86
C ASN A 506 -15.25 18.04 -3.29
N LEU A 507 -14.48 18.98 -3.81
CA LEU A 507 -13.90 18.93 -5.15
C LEU A 507 -12.37 18.78 -5.02
N GLY A 508 -11.79 17.80 -5.70
CA GLY A 508 -10.35 17.63 -5.87
C GLY A 508 -9.98 17.72 -7.34
N VAL A 509 -8.98 18.52 -7.67
CA VAL A 509 -8.41 18.65 -9.03
C VAL A 509 -6.92 18.52 -8.94
N GLY A 510 -6.34 17.63 -9.73
CA GLY A 510 -4.91 17.40 -9.76
C GLY A 510 -4.38 17.34 -11.19
N LEU A 511 -3.13 17.76 -11.36
CA LEU A 511 -2.38 17.61 -12.59
C LEU A 511 -0.94 17.21 -12.26
N ARG A 512 -0.45 16.17 -12.91
CA ARG A 512 0.94 15.73 -12.87
C ARG A 512 1.52 15.70 -14.27
N TYR A 513 2.74 16.22 -14.42
CA TYR A 513 3.55 16.11 -15.63
C TYR A 513 4.76 15.22 -15.34
N GLU A 514 5.09 14.33 -16.26
CA GLU A 514 6.28 13.50 -16.20
C GLU A 514 7.09 13.58 -17.49
N HIS A 515 8.40 13.77 -17.33
CA HIS A 515 9.41 13.66 -18.39
C HIS A 515 10.29 12.45 -18.08
N VAL A 516 10.17 11.41 -18.92
CA VAL A 516 10.90 10.14 -18.75
C VAL A 516 11.85 9.96 -19.91
N LYS A 517 13.14 9.84 -19.62
CA LYS A 517 14.19 9.47 -20.58
C LYS A 517 14.60 8.03 -20.32
N PHE A 518 14.33 7.16 -21.28
CA PHE A 518 14.61 5.73 -21.26
C PHE A 518 15.69 5.42 -22.31
N GLU A 519 16.80 4.80 -21.91
CA GLU A 519 17.90 4.37 -22.75
C GLU A 519 18.14 2.87 -22.58
N TYR A 520 18.10 2.15 -23.69
CA TYR A 520 18.42 0.73 -23.77
C TYR A 520 19.77 0.52 -24.44
N LEU A 521 20.63 -0.27 -23.82
CA LEU A 521 21.94 -0.61 -24.33
C LEU A 521 22.05 -2.15 -24.41
N GLU A 522 22.64 -2.62 -25.50
CA GLU A 522 22.95 -4.01 -25.72
C GLU A 522 24.44 -4.13 -26.05
N ASN A 523 25.16 -5.01 -25.34
CA ASN A 523 26.63 -5.14 -25.45
C ASN A 523 27.35 -3.79 -25.30
N GLY A 524 26.87 -2.93 -24.41
CA GLY A 524 27.41 -1.60 -24.17
C GLY A 524 27.08 -0.53 -25.23
N GLN A 525 26.37 -0.89 -26.31
CA GLN A 525 25.96 0.04 -27.36
C GLN A 525 24.50 0.44 -27.21
N LYS A 526 24.23 1.75 -27.25
CA LYS A 526 22.87 2.29 -27.21
C LYS A 526 22.10 1.89 -28.48
N LYS A 527 20.90 1.38 -28.30
CA LYS A 527 19.95 1.05 -29.36
C LYS A 527 18.91 2.19 -29.46
N GLU A 528 18.98 2.95 -30.52
CA GLU A 528 18.16 4.15 -30.69
C GLU A 528 16.66 3.84 -30.91
N ASP A 529 16.35 2.72 -31.59
CA ASP A 529 14.99 2.24 -31.88
C ASP A 529 14.24 1.75 -30.61
N GLN A 530 14.99 1.32 -29.59
CA GLN A 530 14.49 0.85 -28.30
C GLN A 530 14.51 1.96 -27.25
N SER A 531 15.40 2.99 -27.42
CA SER A 531 15.52 4.13 -26.53
C SER A 531 14.45 5.18 -26.82
N LYS A 532 13.81 5.75 -25.81
CA LYS A 532 12.65 6.65 -25.98
C LYS A 532 12.61 7.75 -24.92
N THR A 533 11.99 8.86 -25.29
CA THR A 533 11.64 9.93 -24.35
C THR A 533 10.13 10.12 -24.34
N TYR A 534 9.55 10.16 -23.15
CA TYR A 534 8.13 10.35 -22.95
C TYR A 534 7.86 11.66 -22.21
N ASN A 535 6.85 12.40 -22.68
CA ASN A 535 6.30 13.57 -22.02
C ASN A 535 4.79 13.35 -21.84
N ASN A 536 4.34 13.20 -20.61
CA ASN A 536 2.95 12.83 -20.34
C ASN A 536 2.33 13.74 -19.28
N LEU A 537 1.04 14.03 -19.47
CA LEU A 537 0.19 14.73 -18.50
C LEU A 537 -0.81 13.74 -17.90
N PHE A 538 -0.96 13.77 -16.59
CA PHE A 538 -1.84 12.89 -15.82
C PHE A 538 -2.83 13.73 -14.98
N PRO A 539 -3.95 14.16 -15.58
CA PRO A 539 -5.02 14.85 -14.85
C PRO A 539 -5.79 13.88 -13.93
N SER A 540 -6.27 14.43 -12.83
CA SER A 540 -7.20 13.78 -11.91
C SER A 540 -8.31 14.75 -11.48
N LEU A 541 -9.52 14.20 -11.28
CA LEU A 541 -10.69 14.93 -10.81
C LEU A 541 -11.45 14.06 -9.83
N SER A 542 -11.85 14.59 -8.70
CA SER A 542 -12.73 13.92 -7.74
C SER A 542 -13.81 14.88 -7.23
N LEU A 543 -15.03 14.37 -7.11
CA LEU A 543 -16.15 15.08 -6.53
C LEU A 543 -16.86 14.17 -5.56
N SER A 544 -16.98 14.57 -4.30
CA SER A 544 -17.76 13.82 -3.31
C SER A 544 -18.77 14.71 -2.59
N THR A 545 -19.88 14.09 -2.18
CA THR A 545 -20.95 14.79 -1.46
C THR A 545 -21.70 13.82 -0.55
N MET A 546 -22.45 14.38 0.37
CA MET A 546 -23.42 13.65 1.21
C MET A 546 -24.82 14.25 0.99
N ILE A 547 -25.73 13.48 0.39
CA ILE A 547 -27.11 13.86 0.17
C ILE A 547 -27.98 13.08 1.15
N LYS A 548 -28.53 13.78 2.15
CA LYS A 548 -29.21 13.15 3.30
C LYS A 548 -28.23 12.19 4.00
N ASN A 549 -28.46 10.87 3.92
CA ASN A 549 -27.62 9.83 4.52
C ASN A 549 -26.88 8.97 3.48
N VAL A 550 -26.89 9.39 2.20
CA VAL A 550 -26.19 8.73 1.11
C VAL A 550 -24.90 9.48 0.81
N GLN A 551 -23.79 8.82 0.96
CA GLN A 551 -22.48 9.31 0.56
C GLN A 551 -22.23 8.92 -0.89
N LEU A 552 -21.82 9.86 -1.72
CA LEU A 552 -21.54 9.66 -3.14
C LEU A 552 -20.17 10.23 -3.48
N SER A 553 -19.43 9.54 -4.33
CA SER A 553 -18.18 10.03 -4.89
C SER A 553 -18.07 9.64 -6.35
N MET A 554 -17.59 10.58 -7.17
CA MET A 554 -17.22 10.35 -8.57
C MET A 554 -15.80 10.80 -8.79
N SER A 555 -15.00 10.01 -9.52
CA SER A 555 -13.62 10.37 -9.85
C SER A 555 -13.25 9.97 -11.27
N TYR A 556 -12.31 10.73 -11.83
CA TYR A 556 -11.62 10.44 -13.09
C TYR A 556 -10.12 10.54 -12.87
N THR A 557 -9.37 9.58 -13.43
CA THR A 557 -7.90 9.64 -13.45
C THR A 557 -7.34 9.17 -14.79
N HIS A 558 -6.25 9.80 -15.20
CA HIS A 558 -5.35 9.28 -16.22
C HIS A 558 -4.09 8.77 -15.52
N LYS A 559 -3.73 7.52 -15.75
CA LYS A 559 -2.62 6.79 -15.13
C LYS A 559 -1.79 6.08 -16.19
N THR A 560 -0.64 5.54 -15.82
CA THR A 560 0.21 4.71 -16.68
C THR A 560 0.60 3.42 -15.96
N GLN A 561 1.01 2.41 -16.74
CA GLN A 561 1.75 1.26 -16.24
C GLN A 561 2.99 1.09 -17.09
N ARG A 562 4.15 1.25 -16.47
CA ARG A 562 5.43 1.00 -17.12
C ARG A 562 5.76 -0.49 -17.07
N PRO A 563 6.40 -1.06 -18.12
CA PRO A 563 6.91 -2.44 -18.07
C PRO A 563 7.88 -2.62 -16.90
N SER A 564 7.99 -3.85 -16.38
CA SER A 564 9.08 -4.17 -15.46
C SER A 564 10.43 -4.14 -16.22
N TYR A 565 11.53 -4.00 -15.50
CA TYR A 565 12.85 -4.08 -16.13
C TYR A 565 13.17 -5.47 -16.64
N ALA A 566 12.61 -6.51 -16.03
CA ALA A 566 12.69 -7.88 -16.53
C ALA A 566 11.94 -8.06 -17.86
N ASP A 567 10.77 -7.44 -18.02
CA ASP A 567 10.03 -7.47 -19.29
C ASP A 567 10.76 -6.73 -20.42
N LEU A 568 11.62 -5.75 -20.08
CA LEU A 568 12.42 -4.94 -21.01
C LEU A 568 13.80 -5.55 -21.28
N ASP A 569 14.19 -6.61 -20.56
CA ASP A 569 15.46 -7.31 -20.76
C ASP A 569 15.42 -8.07 -22.10
N GLY A 570 16.45 -7.93 -22.91
CA GLY A 570 16.58 -8.67 -24.17
C GLY A 570 17.05 -10.13 -24.00
N THR A 571 17.21 -10.60 -22.76
CA THR A 571 17.62 -11.96 -22.45
C THR A 571 16.52 -12.95 -22.82
N VAL A 572 16.94 -14.10 -23.42
CA VAL A 572 16.05 -15.23 -23.71
C VAL A 572 16.51 -16.44 -22.90
N ASP A 573 15.64 -16.94 -22.05
CA ASP A 573 15.86 -18.10 -21.19
C ASP A 573 15.42 -19.39 -21.88
N TYR A 574 16.25 -20.44 -21.77
CA TYR A 574 15.94 -21.80 -22.26
C TYR A 574 15.05 -22.52 -21.27
N ILE A 575 13.83 -22.86 -21.68
CA ILE A 575 12.91 -23.68 -20.89
C ILE A 575 12.99 -25.16 -21.29
N ASN A 576 12.85 -25.44 -22.58
CA ASN A 576 13.09 -26.73 -23.24
C ASN A 576 13.31 -26.47 -24.73
N ARG A 577 13.63 -27.51 -25.49
CA ARG A 577 13.93 -27.40 -26.93
C ARG A 577 12.81 -26.81 -27.80
N PHE A 578 11.56 -26.78 -27.34
CA PHE A 578 10.41 -26.23 -28.05
C PHE A 578 9.93 -24.91 -27.49
N THR A 579 10.43 -24.52 -26.31
CA THR A 579 9.88 -23.37 -25.59
C THR A 579 10.99 -22.53 -24.97
N LEU A 580 10.99 -21.27 -25.29
CA LEU A 580 11.87 -20.24 -24.73
C LEU A 580 11.01 -19.16 -24.05
N GLU A 581 11.56 -18.43 -23.11
CA GLU A 581 10.92 -17.30 -22.45
C GLU A 581 11.87 -16.09 -22.45
N GLY A 582 11.38 -14.89 -22.73
CA GLY A 582 12.25 -13.71 -22.75
C GLY A 582 11.48 -12.39 -22.68
N GLY A 583 12.20 -11.32 -22.38
CA GLY A 583 11.65 -9.98 -22.37
C GLY A 583 11.52 -9.37 -23.78
N ASN A 584 10.97 -8.15 -23.81
CA ASN A 584 10.77 -7.41 -25.06
C ASN A 584 11.13 -5.91 -24.83
N PRO A 585 12.32 -5.45 -25.28
CA PRO A 585 12.77 -4.08 -25.08
C PRO A 585 11.99 -3.04 -25.91
N PHE A 586 11.08 -3.47 -26.79
CA PHE A 586 10.20 -2.57 -27.55
C PHE A 586 8.91 -2.21 -26.84
N LEU A 587 8.66 -2.73 -25.65
CA LEU A 587 7.46 -2.42 -24.85
C LEU A 587 7.33 -0.92 -24.57
N LYS A 588 6.07 -0.45 -24.62
CA LYS A 588 5.68 0.93 -24.31
C LYS A 588 4.85 0.95 -23.04
N PRO A 589 4.90 2.03 -22.24
CA PRO A 589 3.99 2.20 -21.12
C PRO A 589 2.51 2.19 -21.56
N GLU A 590 1.67 1.48 -20.79
CA GLU A 590 0.21 1.55 -20.96
C GLU A 590 -0.30 2.94 -20.57
N LYS A 591 -1.41 3.38 -21.21
CA LYS A 591 -2.16 4.58 -20.84
C LYS A 591 -3.54 4.15 -20.34
N ILE A 592 -3.89 4.56 -19.13
CA ILE A 592 -5.06 4.06 -18.41
C ILE A 592 -5.96 5.24 -18.03
N HIS A 593 -7.16 5.29 -18.60
CA HIS A 593 -8.21 6.23 -18.23
C HIS A 593 -9.26 5.49 -17.40
N SER A 594 -9.59 6.02 -16.22
CA SER A 594 -10.53 5.40 -15.29
C SER A 594 -11.58 6.40 -14.81
N VAL A 595 -12.84 6.05 -14.95
CA VAL A 595 -13.98 6.77 -14.36
C VAL A 595 -14.60 5.87 -13.31
N GLU A 596 -14.89 6.42 -12.14
CA GLU A 596 -15.41 5.66 -11.01
C GLU A 596 -16.53 6.38 -10.31
N LEU A 597 -17.53 5.62 -9.89
CA LEU A 597 -18.64 6.03 -9.05
C LEU A 597 -18.66 5.17 -7.80
N MET A 598 -18.72 5.78 -6.63
CA MET A 598 -18.89 5.10 -5.34
C MET A 598 -20.12 5.63 -4.62
N GLY A 599 -20.79 4.74 -3.88
CA GLY A 599 -21.92 5.08 -3.03
C GLY A 599 -21.90 4.30 -1.72
N ALA A 600 -22.27 4.94 -0.61
CA ALA A 600 -22.49 4.27 0.67
C ALA A 600 -23.77 4.78 1.34
N TRP A 601 -24.55 3.85 1.88
CA TRP A 601 -25.78 4.14 2.59
C TRP A 601 -25.98 3.13 3.74
N ARG A 602 -25.91 3.63 4.96
CA ARG A 602 -25.99 2.79 6.16
C ARG A 602 -24.94 1.64 6.12
N GLN A 603 -25.39 0.38 6.07
CA GLN A 603 -24.54 -0.80 6.01
C GLN A 603 -24.18 -1.24 4.57
N PHE A 604 -24.75 -0.59 3.56
CA PHE A 604 -24.52 -0.91 2.14
C PHE A 604 -23.49 0.03 1.54
N PHE A 605 -22.65 -0.50 0.66
CA PHE A 605 -21.73 0.28 -0.14
C PHE A 605 -21.59 -0.35 -1.52
N GLY A 606 -21.24 0.45 -2.50
CA GLY A 606 -21.07 -0.02 -3.88
C GLY A 606 -20.12 0.86 -4.65
N GLN A 607 -19.56 0.28 -5.70
CA GLN A 607 -18.67 0.95 -6.63
C GLN A 607 -18.90 0.44 -8.04
N MET A 608 -18.73 1.32 -9.02
CA MET A 608 -18.71 1.00 -10.44
C MET A 608 -17.54 1.73 -11.08
N THR A 609 -16.68 1.01 -11.80
CA THR A 609 -15.50 1.57 -12.45
C THR A 609 -15.48 1.17 -13.92
N TYR A 610 -15.34 2.15 -14.81
CA TYR A 610 -15.02 1.92 -16.21
C TYR A 610 -13.57 2.31 -16.47
N THR A 611 -12.82 1.42 -17.12
CA THR A 611 -11.40 1.63 -17.44
C THR A 611 -11.18 1.40 -18.94
N TYR A 612 -10.53 2.36 -19.59
CA TYR A 612 -10.01 2.25 -20.94
C TYR A 612 -8.49 2.23 -20.90
N LYS A 613 -7.87 1.15 -21.39
CA LYS A 613 -6.41 1.03 -21.51
C LYS A 613 -6.02 1.08 -22.99
N LYS A 614 -5.05 1.94 -23.31
CA LYS A 614 -4.37 1.98 -24.59
C LYS A 614 -2.97 1.37 -24.42
N ASP A 615 -2.55 0.61 -25.43
CA ASP A 615 -1.27 -0.14 -25.43
C ASP A 615 -1.11 -1.09 -24.23
N PRO A 616 -2.16 -1.87 -23.78
CA PRO A 616 -2.01 -2.79 -22.67
C PRO A 616 -0.94 -3.84 -22.95
N ILE A 617 -0.17 -4.17 -21.93
CA ILE A 617 0.92 -5.15 -21.99
C ILE A 617 0.35 -6.51 -21.60
N MET A 618 0.38 -7.48 -22.51
CA MET A 618 -0.13 -8.84 -22.29
C MET A 618 0.82 -9.89 -22.84
N ASN A 619 0.70 -11.12 -22.33
CA ASN A 619 1.48 -12.25 -22.82
C ASN A 619 1.20 -12.55 -24.30
N THR A 620 2.25 -12.89 -25.04
CA THR A 620 2.16 -13.30 -26.42
C THR A 620 3.20 -14.36 -26.73
N THR A 621 3.14 -14.94 -27.90
CA THR A 621 4.11 -15.94 -28.40
C THR A 621 4.50 -15.62 -29.83
N TYR A 622 5.78 -15.80 -30.15
CA TYR A 622 6.33 -15.66 -31.51
C TYR A 622 7.15 -16.90 -31.87
N PRO A 623 7.28 -17.25 -33.17
CA PRO A 623 8.33 -18.15 -33.63
C PRO A 623 9.71 -17.57 -33.27
N TYR A 624 10.64 -18.41 -32.82
CA TYR A 624 11.99 -17.96 -32.50
C TYR A 624 12.93 -18.23 -33.66
N ALA A 625 13.70 -17.25 -34.12
CA ALA A 625 14.69 -17.35 -35.20
C ALA A 625 14.13 -18.00 -36.50
N ASP A 626 12.90 -17.65 -36.85
CA ASP A 626 12.18 -18.22 -38.02
C ASP A 626 11.90 -19.75 -37.94
N ASP A 627 12.16 -20.36 -36.79
CA ASP A 627 11.81 -21.75 -36.52
C ASP A 627 10.37 -21.86 -36.03
N ALA A 628 9.51 -22.46 -36.84
CA ALA A 628 8.10 -22.62 -36.52
C ALA A 628 7.86 -23.63 -35.35
N GLU A 629 8.81 -24.44 -35.00
CA GLU A 629 8.72 -25.44 -33.94
C GLU A 629 9.04 -24.81 -32.57
N VAL A 630 10.00 -23.88 -32.52
CA VAL A 630 10.43 -23.20 -31.28
C VAL A 630 9.63 -21.93 -31.04
N LYS A 631 9.03 -21.81 -29.87
CA LYS A 631 8.21 -20.65 -29.45
C LYS A 631 8.86 -19.86 -28.36
N LEU A 632 8.95 -18.53 -28.60
CA LEU A 632 9.31 -17.54 -27.59
C LEU A 632 8.04 -17.02 -26.92
N ILE A 633 7.90 -17.27 -25.63
CA ILE A 633 6.86 -16.64 -24.78
C ILE A 633 7.42 -15.31 -24.31
N THR A 634 6.68 -14.22 -24.54
CA THR A 634 7.11 -12.87 -24.18
C THR A 634 5.90 -11.96 -23.93
N MET A 635 6.13 -10.69 -23.67
CA MET A 635 5.11 -9.64 -23.55
C MET A 635 5.02 -8.80 -24.81
N ALA A 636 3.82 -8.28 -25.13
CA ALA A 636 3.62 -7.33 -26.21
C ALA A 636 2.56 -6.29 -25.84
N ASN A 637 2.62 -5.11 -26.49
CA ASN A 637 1.55 -4.14 -26.41
C ASN A 637 0.42 -4.50 -27.39
N PHE A 638 -0.79 -4.60 -26.88
CA PHE A 638 -2.02 -4.77 -27.67
C PHE A 638 -2.67 -3.40 -27.90
N PRO A 639 -3.55 -3.24 -28.92
CA PRO A 639 -4.06 -1.92 -29.25
C PRO A 639 -4.89 -1.26 -28.11
N LYS A 640 -5.83 -2.00 -27.53
CA LYS A 640 -6.70 -1.51 -26.45
C LYS A 640 -7.45 -2.63 -25.75
N ILE A 641 -7.84 -2.35 -24.50
CA ILE A 641 -8.83 -3.13 -23.75
C ILE A 641 -9.72 -2.18 -22.96
N GLN A 642 -10.99 -2.54 -22.81
CA GLN A 642 -11.95 -1.81 -21.98
C GLN A 642 -12.45 -2.74 -20.88
N ASN A 643 -12.62 -2.23 -19.67
CA ASN A 643 -13.10 -3.00 -18.54
C ASN A 643 -14.23 -2.24 -17.83
N LEU A 644 -15.30 -2.94 -17.48
CA LEU A 644 -16.33 -2.48 -16.55
C LEU A 644 -16.34 -3.39 -15.34
N GLN A 645 -16.28 -2.80 -14.18
CA GLN A 645 -16.30 -3.49 -12.90
C GLN A 645 -17.40 -2.88 -12.05
N ALA A 646 -18.16 -3.73 -11.38
CA ALA A 646 -19.15 -3.31 -10.39
C ALA A 646 -19.00 -4.19 -9.15
N PHE A 647 -19.13 -3.58 -7.99
CA PHE A 647 -18.98 -4.23 -6.71
C PHE A 647 -20.00 -3.66 -5.72
N VAL A 648 -20.71 -4.51 -5.00
CA VAL A 648 -21.62 -4.13 -3.93
C VAL A 648 -21.36 -4.99 -2.71
N GLY A 649 -21.48 -4.40 -1.54
CA GLY A 649 -21.28 -5.09 -0.27
C GLY A 649 -22.21 -4.60 0.82
N ALA A 650 -22.41 -5.46 1.81
CA ALA A 650 -23.17 -5.15 3.01
C ALA A 650 -22.56 -5.85 4.22
N GLN A 651 -22.61 -5.17 5.36
CA GLN A 651 -22.11 -5.69 6.62
C GLN A 651 -23.19 -5.56 7.70
N PHE A 652 -23.42 -6.65 8.43
CA PHE A 652 -24.44 -6.73 9.46
C PHE A 652 -23.82 -7.11 10.81
N LYS A 653 -24.59 -6.89 11.88
CA LYS A 653 -24.28 -7.38 13.21
C LYS A 653 -25.55 -8.02 13.79
N VAL A 654 -25.48 -9.32 14.04
CA VAL A 654 -26.59 -10.13 14.59
C VAL A 654 -26.11 -10.83 15.85
N GLY A 655 -26.26 -10.17 16.99
CA GLY A 655 -25.73 -10.67 18.26
C GLY A 655 -24.21 -10.83 18.22
N VAL A 656 -23.73 -12.05 18.44
CA VAL A 656 -22.31 -12.43 18.41
C VAL A 656 -21.77 -12.64 16.98
N TRP A 657 -22.64 -12.75 15.99
CA TRP A 657 -22.32 -13.00 14.60
C TRP A 657 -22.29 -11.72 13.78
N GLN A 658 -21.27 -11.54 12.99
CA GLN A 658 -21.07 -10.35 12.16
C GLN A 658 -20.75 -10.77 10.71
N PRO A 659 -21.80 -11.07 9.93
CA PRO A 659 -21.64 -11.43 8.53
C PRO A 659 -21.37 -10.23 7.65
N LYS A 660 -20.58 -10.44 6.62
CA LYS A 660 -20.31 -9.51 5.54
C LYS A 660 -20.42 -10.24 4.21
N VAL A 661 -21.18 -9.68 3.29
CA VAL A 661 -21.39 -10.19 1.94
C VAL A 661 -20.89 -9.17 0.95
N ASN A 662 -20.10 -9.61 -0.02
CA ASN A 662 -19.65 -8.80 -1.14
C ASN A 662 -19.93 -9.56 -2.44
N VAL A 663 -20.43 -8.86 -3.43
CA VAL A 663 -20.67 -9.38 -4.78
C VAL A 663 -20.07 -8.43 -5.79
N GLY A 664 -19.32 -8.97 -6.74
CA GLY A 664 -18.67 -8.21 -7.78
C GLY A 664 -18.80 -8.86 -9.16
N ILE A 665 -18.69 -8.06 -10.17
CA ILE A 665 -18.60 -8.50 -11.57
C ILE A 665 -17.53 -7.70 -12.28
N MET A 666 -16.74 -8.37 -13.09
CA MET A 666 -15.75 -7.81 -13.99
C MET A 666 -16.06 -8.23 -15.40
N LYS A 667 -16.22 -7.28 -16.32
CA LYS A 667 -16.42 -7.55 -17.75
C LYS A 667 -15.42 -6.73 -18.55
N GLN A 668 -14.75 -7.40 -19.46
CA GLN A 668 -13.87 -6.76 -20.42
C GLN A 668 -14.44 -6.79 -21.84
N TRP A 669 -13.91 -5.92 -22.70
CA TRP A 669 -14.10 -5.96 -24.14
C TRP A 669 -12.72 -5.97 -24.77
N LEU A 670 -12.30 -7.17 -25.19
CA LEU A 670 -11.04 -7.42 -25.86
C LEU A 670 -11.30 -8.31 -27.09
N THR A 671 -10.72 -7.95 -28.22
CA THR A 671 -10.72 -8.78 -29.42
C THR A 671 -9.27 -8.96 -29.85
N ILE A 672 -8.84 -10.19 -30.00
CA ILE A 672 -7.50 -10.56 -30.42
C ILE A 672 -7.53 -11.31 -31.76
N ASP A 673 -6.43 -11.29 -32.47
CA ASP A 673 -6.22 -12.22 -33.60
C ASP A 673 -6.01 -13.62 -33.02
N TYR A 674 -6.70 -14.63 -33.60
CA TYR A 674 -6.67 -16.01 -33.13
C TYR A 674 -6.94 -16.95 -34.28
N ALA A 675 -6.01 -17.88 -34.56
CA ALA A 675 -6.05 -18.76 -35.74
C ALA A 675 -6.25 -17.91 -37.03
N ASP A 676 -7.15 -18.33 -37.88
CA ASP A 676 -7.44 -17.66 -39.15
C ASP A 676 -8.41 -16.49 -39.04
N GLY A 677 -8.71 -16.00 -37.84
CA GLY A 677 -9.71 -14.98 -37.62
C GLY A 677 -9.51 -14.13 -36.37
N ARG A 678 -10.61 -13.58 -35.86
CA ARG A 678 -10.62 -12.75 -34.66
C ARG A 678 -11.50 -13.38 -33.60
N LYS A 679 -11.06 -13.31 -32.34
CA LYS A 679 -11.78 -13.86 -31.19
C LYS A 679 -12.06 -12.79 -30.16
N SER A 680 -13.30 -12.69 -29.74
CA SER A 680 -13.72 -11.80 -28.66
C SER A 680 -13.63 -12.50 -27.32
N LEU A 681 -12.95 -11.86 -26.36
CA LEU A 681 -12.73 -12.34 -25.00
C LEU A 681 -13.50 -11.45 -24.02
N ASN A 682 -14.82 -11.63 -23.97
CA ASN A 682 -15.76 -10.72 -23.29
C ASN A 682 -16.57 -11.41 -22.17
N ASN A 683 -16.27 -12.66 -21.84
CA ASN A 683 -16.99 -13.38 -20.79
C ASN A 683 -16.70 -12.77 -19.42
N PRO A 684 -17.72 -12.32 -18.68
CA PRO A 684 -17.53 -11.68 -17.39
C PRO A 684 -17.07 -12.68 -16.33
N ILE A 685 -16.36 -12.16 -15.31
CA ILE A 685 -15.99 -12.87 -14.09
C ILE A 685 -16.84 -12.34 -12.96
N GLY A 686 -17.61 -13.22 -12.30
CA GLY A 686 -18.32 -12.94 -11.06
C GLY A 686 -17.46 -13.22 -9.85
N LEU A 687 -17.60 -12.42 -8.81
CA LEU A 687 -16.98 -12.60 -7.49
C LEU A 687 -18.08 -12.62 -6.43
N MET A 688 -18.00 -13.55 -5.49
CA MET A 688 -18.78 -13.57 -4.27
C MET A 688 -17.86 -13.84 -3.09
N GLN A 689 -17.94 -13.02 -2.05
CA GLN A 689 -17.25 -13.19 -0.79
C GLN A 689 -18.28 -13.19 0.34
N PHE A 690 -18.16 -14.17 1.23
CA PHE A 690 -18.94 -14.26 2.45
C PHE A 690 -17.99 -14.44 3.63
N GLN A 691 -17.88 -13.41 4.43
CA GLN A 691 -16.97 -13.34 5.57
C GLN A 691 -17.79 -13.33 6.85
N ASN A 692 -17.39 -14.12 7.81
CA ASN A 692 -18.11 -14.29 9.07
C ASN A 692 -17.14 -14.16 10.22
N ALA A 693 -17.42 -13.24 11.12
CA ALA A 693 -16.74 -13.16 12.41
C ALA A 693 -17.75 -13.50 13.52
N ILE A 694 -17.39 -14.44 14.37
CA ILE A 694 -18.21 -14.95 15.45
C ILE A 694 -17.44 -14.82 16.76
N HIS A 695 -17.98 -14.05 17.69
CA HIS A 695 -17.43 -13.89 19.04
C HIS A 695 -17.98 -15.02 19.93
N LEU A 696 -17.10 -15.97 20.23
CA LEU A 696 -17.41 -17.11 21.09
C LEU A 696 -17.14 -16.77 22.57
N PRO A 697 -17.64 -17.57 23.53
CA PRO A 697 -17.30 -17.43 24.94
C PRO A 697 -15.75 -17.43 25.15
N TYR A 698 -15.32 -16.85 26.28
CA TYR A 698 -13.90 -16.71 26.65
C TYR A 698 -13.07 -15.83 25.71
N ASP A 699 -13.67 -14.84 25.03
CA ASP A 699 -13.02 -13.94 24.07
C ASP A 699 -12.28 -14.67 22.94
N ILE A 700 -12.85 -15.77 22.48
CA ILE A 700 -12.38 -16.49 21.31
C ILE A 700 -13.09 -15.93 20.08
N TRP A 701 -12.34 -15.60 19.04
CA TRP A 701 -12.88 -15.17 17.76
C TRP A 701 -12.70 -16.26 16.72
N LEU A 702 -13.82 -16.66 16.12
CA LEU A 702 -13.84 -17.56 14.97
C LEU A 702 -14.20 -16.74 13.73
N ASN A 703 -13.28 -16.74 12.74
CA ASN A 703 -13.53 -16.20 11.42
C ASN A 703 -13.67 -17.35 10.42
N VAL A 704 -14.71 -17.29 9.59
CA VAL A 704 -14.93 -18.26 8.50
C VAL A 704 -15.18 -17.46 7.23
N ASP A 705 -14.24 -17.56 6.29
CA ASP A 705 -14.22 -16.77 5.06
C ASP A 705 -14.36 -17.67 3.86
N MET A 706 -15.34 -17.39 3.02
CA MET A 706 -15.58 -18.07 1.74
C MET A 706 -15.47 -17.09 0.60
N GLN A 707 -14.78 -17.47 -0.45
CA GLN A 707 -14.78 -16.75 -1.73
C GLN A 707 -15.07 -17.73 -2.86
N TRP A 708 -15.82 -17.25 -3.83
CA TRP A 708 -16.04 -17.91 -5.10
C TRP A 708 -15.84 -16.91 -6.23
N MET A 709 -15.16 -17.35 -7.29
CA MET A 709 -14.99 -16.62 -8.54
C MET A 709 -15.47 -17.50 -9.70
N SER A 710 -16.26 -16.94 -10.59
CA SER A 710 -16.70 -17.66 -11.79
C SER A 710 -15.58 -17.78 -12.81
N SER A 711 -15.75 -18.68 -13.78
CA SER A 711 -14.98 -18.65 -15.02
C SER A 711 -15.26 -17.38 -15.81
N GLY A 712 -14.30 -16.96 -16.65
CA GLY A 712 -14.44 -15.79 -17.51
C GLY A 712 -13.14 -15.42 -18.20
N ASN A 713 -13.07 -14.20 -18.72
CA ASN A 713 -11.86 -13.70 -19.41
C ASN A 713 -11.18 -12.61 -18.61
N ASP A 714 -9.86 -12.65 -18.56
CA ASP A 714 -8.98 -11.67 -17.94
C ASP A 714 -7.78 -11.46 -18.87
N ASP A 715 -7.65 -10.28 -19.43
CA ASP A 715 -6.78 -9.99 -20.57
C ASP A 715 -7.00 -11.01 -21.72
N ASN A 716 -5.94 -11.52 -22.32
CA ASN A 716 -6.04 -12.56 -23.37
C ASN A 716 -6.11 -14.00 -22.80
N MET A 717 -6.54 -14.14 -21.54
CA MET A 717 -6.70 -15.44 -20.89
C MET A 717 -8.18 -15.77 -20.63
N LYS A 718 -8.51 -17.05 -20.78
CA LYS A 718 -9.74 -17.65 -20.24
C LYS A 718 -9.37 -18.36 -18.93
N GLN A 719 -10.05 -18.03 -17.86
CA GLN A 719 -9.84 -18.60 -16.55
C GLN A 719 -11.02 -19.49 -16.11
N THR A 720 -10.75 -20.58 -15.38
CA THR A 720 -11.76 -21.44 -14.78
C THR A 720 -12.32 -20.82 -13.50
N SER A 721 -13.40 -21.38 -12.96
CA SER A 721 -13.92 -20.99 -11.63
C SER A 721 -13.00 -21.50 -10.52
N SER A 722 -12.97 -20.77 -9.42
CA SER A 722 -12.26 -21.19 -8.20
C SER A 722 -13.06 -20.79 -6.96
N SER A 723 -12.79 -21.48 -5.85
CA SER A 723 -13.37 -21.13 -4.56
C SER A 723 -12.42 -21.53 -3.44
N TYR A 724 -12.51 -20.86 -2.31
CA TYR A 724 -11.84 -21.32 -1.09
C TYR A 724 -12.74 -21.13 0.12
N LEU A 725 -12.50 -21.94 1.14
CA LEU A 725 -13.01 -21.79 2.49
C LEU A 725 -11.81 -21.75 3.42
N ASN A 726 -11.74 -20.69 4.23
CA ASN A 726 -10.74 -20.51 5.28
C ASN A 726 -11.43 -20.46 6.63
N ALA A 727 -10.77 -20.98 7.66
CA ALA A 727 -11.21 -20.87 9.04
C ALA A 727 -10.04 -20.42 9.90
N LYS A 728 -10.31 -19.47 10.82
CA LYS A 728 -9.32 -18.88 11.71
C LYS A 728 -9.88 -18.78 13.12
N LEU A 729 -9.12 -19.26 14.09
CA LEU A 729 -9.42 -19.12 15.50
C LEU A 729 -8.36 -18.24 16.14
N TYR A 730 -8.78 -17.17 16.79
CA TYR A 730 -7.91 -16.19 17.46
C TYR A 730 -8.29 -16.08 18.93
N LYS A 731 -7.28 -16.05 19.80
CA LYS A 731 -7.42 -15.71 21.20
C LYS A 731 -6.23 -14.91 21.69
N ALA A 732 -6.52 -13.83 22.42
CA ALA A 732 -5.54 -13.04 23.14
C ALA A 732 -5.58 -13.32 24.66
N PHE A 733 -4.44 -13.14 25.31
CA PHE A 733 -4.20 -13.34 26.73
C PHE A 733 -3.42 -12.15 27.30
N PHE A 734 -3.43 -11.98 28.61
CA PHE A 734 -2.64 -10.99 29.34
C PHE A 734 -2.82 -9.57 28.78
N ASN A 735 -4.08 -9.09 28.75
CA ASN A 735 -4.42 -7.78 28.19
C ASN A 735 -3.88 -7.57 26.75
N ASN A 736 -4.06 -8.58 25.90
CA ASN A 736 -3.61 -8.60 24.50
C ASN A 736 -2.07 -8.61 24.32
N GLN A 737 -1.29 -8.88 25.37
CA GLN A 737 0.16 -9.00 25.22
C GLN A 737 0.59 -10.28 24.50
N PHE A 738 -0.15 -11.36 24.67
CA PHE A 738 0.13 -12.63 24.00
C PHE A 738 -1.09 -13.10 23.22
N SER A 739 -0.90 -13.56 22.01
CA SER A 739 -1.99 -14.11 21.19
C SER A 739 -1.59 -15.42 20.53
N ILE A 740 -2.58 -16.26 20.34
CA ILE A 740 -2.49 -17.51 19.59
C ILE A 740 -3.50 -17.46 18.46
N THR A 741 -3.03 -17.77 17.26
CA THR A 741 -3.88 -17.89 16.07
C THR A 741 -3.68 -19.26 15.44
N LEU A 742 -4.79 -19.95 15.20
CA LEU A 742 -4.85 -21.19 14.41
C LEU A 742 -5.60 -20.90 13.13
N GLU A 743 -5.04 -21.30 11.99
CA GLU A 743 -5.65 -21.08 10.68
C GLU A 743 -5.64 -22.35 9.84
N ALA A 744 -6.72 -22.55 9.12
CA ALA A 744 -6.83 -23.55 8.07
C ALA A 744 -7.27 -22.85 6.78
N ASN A 745 -6.42 -22.84 5.77
CA ASN A 745 -6.70 -22.17 4.51
C ASN A 745 -6.94 -23.18 3.39
N ASP A 746 -7.85 -22.78 2.48
CA ASP A 746 -8.27 -23.58 1.34
C ASP A 746 -8.63 -25.02 1.72
N ILE A 747 -9.45 -25.15 2.76
CA ILE A 747 -9.79 -26.45 3.40
C ILE A 747 -10.19 -27.52 2.38
N PHE A 748 -10.87 -27.13 1.31
CA PHE A 748 -11.34 -28.04 0.25
C PHE A 748 -10.40 -28.17 -0.95
N ASN A 749 -9.25 -27.45 -0.96
CA ASN A 749 -8.30 -27.41 -2.06
C ASN A 749 -8.94 -27.04 -3.41
N LYS A 750 -9.73 -25.97 -3.42
CA LYS A 750 -10.47 -25.49 -4.60
C LYS A 750 -10.03 -24.07 -5.04
N SER A 751 -8.97 -23.55 -4.43
CA SER A 751 -8.45 -22.20 -4.77
C SER A 751 -7.68 -22.17 -6.08
N ASN A 752 -7.25 -23.31 -6.59
CA ASN A 752 -6.56 -23.40 -7.88
C ASN A 752 -7.45 -22.88 -9.01
N ARG A 753 -6.87 -22.11 -9.89
CA ARG A 753 -7.52 -21.55 -11.06
C ARG A 753 -6.67 -21.88 -12.27
N ASP A 754 -7.25 -22.62 -13.20
CA ASP A 754 -6.61 -22.95 -14.45
C ASP A 754 -6.79 -21.78 -15.42
N ALA A 755 -5.77 -21.56 -16.26
CA ALA A 755 -5.76 -20.49 -17.24
C ALA A 755 -5.49 -21.03 -18.65
N THR A 756 -6.18 -20.49 -19.65
CA THR A 756 -5.90 -20.72 -21.06
C THR A 756 -5.46 -19.41 -21.67
N LEU A 757 -4.19 -19.28 -22.02
CA LEU A 757 -3.63 -18.18 -22.78
C LEU A 757 -3.96 -18.38 -24.25
N LEU A 758 -4.50 -17.35 -24.90
CA LEU A 758 -4.92 -17.37 -26.30
C LEU A 758 -4.10 -16.35 -27.08
N ASN A 759 -3.33 -16.83 -28.06
CA ASN A 759 -2.58 -16.03 -29.01
C ASN A 759 -2.90 -16.48 -30.43
N LYS A 760 -2.43 -15.76 -31.43
CA LYS A 760 -2.73 -16.01 -32.84
C LYS A 760 -2.51 -17.48 -33.23
N ASP A 761 -1.32 -18.00 -32.99
CA ASP A 761 -0.90 -19.35 -33.45
C ASP A 761 -0.67 -20.33 -32.30
N VAL A 762 -0.84 -19.88 -31.04
CA VAL A 762 -0.54 -20.68 -29.85
C VAL A 762 -1.65 -20.57 -28.81
N THR A 763 -2.08 -21.71 -28.33
CA THR A 763 -2.98 -21.83 -27.16
C THR A 763 -2.25 -22.58 -26.06
N ILE A 764 -2.15 -21.98 -24.88
CA ILE A 764 -1.50 -22.61 -23.72
C ILE A 764 -2.53 -22.80 -22.61
N HIS A 765 -2.82 -24.07 -22.30
CA HIS A 765 -3.63 -24.42 -21.13
C HIS A 765 -2.71 -24.74 -19.95
N LYS A 766 -2.82 -23.97 -18.88
CA LYS A 766 -2.06 -24.18 -17.65
C LYS A 766 -3.00 -24.65 -16.54
N PHE A 767 -2.76 -25.85 -16.05
CA PHE A 767 -3.49 -26.45 -14.93
C PHE A 767 -2.62 -26.40 -13.68
N ASN A 768 -3.11 -25.80 -12.63
CA ASN A 768 -2.43 -25.77 -11.35
C ASN A 768 -2.94 -26.94 -10.50
N THR A 769 -2.10 -27.96 -10.30
CA THR A 769 -2.41 -29.18 -9.55
C THR A 769 -1.85 -29.17 -8.13
N THR A 770 -1.24 -28.08 -7.71
CA THR A 770 -0.65 -27.92 -6.37
C THR A 770 -1.73 -28.04 -5.29
N ASN A 771 -1.43 -28.77 -4.21
CA ASN A 771 -2.29 -28.79 -3.04
C ASN A 771 -2.06 -27.52 -2.20
N ASN A 772 -3.03 -26.59 -2.24
CA ASN A 772 -2.93 -25.28 -1.57
C ASN A 772 -3.42 -25.27 -0.12
N ARG A 773 -3.89 -26.40 0.41
CA ARG A 773 -4.28 -26.47 1.83
C ARG A 773 -3.11 -26.16 2.73
N THR A 774 -3.30 -25.22 3.64
CA THR A 774 -2.31 -24.89 4.65
C THR A 774 -2.93 -24.82 6.04
N PHE A 775 -2.18 -25.31 7.03
CA PHE A 775 -2.50 -25.16 8.45
C PHE A 775 -1.40 -24.31 9.07
N MET A 776 -1.80 -23.30 9.84
CA MET A 776 -0.87 -22.35 10.44
C MET A 776 -1.13 -22.20 11.93
N LEU A 777 -0.04 -22.15 12.69
CA LEU A 777 -0.01 -21.74 14.09
C LEU A 777 0.85 -20.48 14.20
N THR A 778 0.27 -19.41 14.71
CA THR A 778 1.00 -18.16 15.00
C THR A 778 0.97 -17.90 16.49
N LEU A 779 2.13 -17.65 17.07
CA LEU A 779 2.34 -17.17 18.42
C LEU A 779 2.90 -15.75 18.34
N GLN A 780 2.28 -14.81 19.05
CA GLN A 780 2.74 -13.43 19.05
C GLN A 780 2.76 -12.88 20.46
N TYR A 781 3.87 -12.24 20.83
CA TYR A 781 4.05 -11.55 22.10
C TYR A 781 4.39 -10.09 21.85
N THR A 782 3.58 -9.17 22.41
CA THR A 782 3.75 -7.73 22.30
C THR A 782 3.88 -7.13 23.69
N PHE A 783 4.91 -6.34 23.91
CA PHE A 783 5.12 -5.63 25.17
C PHE A 783 5.26 -4.13 24.89
N ASN A 784 4.67 -3.31 25.77
CA ASN A 784 4.70 -1.84 25.71
C ASN A 784 4.40 -1.30 24.30
N SER A 785 3.23 -1.65 23.74
CA SER A 785 2.81 -1.24 22.40
C SER A 785 2.98 0.27 22.19
N SER A 786 3.70 0.68 21.15
CA SER A 786 3.89 2.10 20.83
C SER A 786 3.84 2.32 19.32
N ARG A 787 3.23 3.45 18.91
CA ARG A 787 3.16 3.86 17.50
C ARG A 787 4.53 4.31 16.99
N ASP A 788 4.84 4.05 15.71
CA ASP A 788 6.03 4.58 15.03
C ASP A 788 6.00 6.11 14.95
N ARG A 789 7.10 6.75 15.29
CA ARG A 789 7.33 8.19 15.07
C ARG A 789 7.96 8.49 13.71
N TYR A 790 8.46 7.47 13.02
CA TYR A 790 9.06 7.65 11.71
C TYR A 790 8.02 8.17 10.71
N ARG A 791 8.26 9.35 10.11
CA ARG A 791 7.32 10.05 9.22
C ARG A 791 7.69 9.99 7.73
N GLY A 792 8.84 9.41 7.38
CA GLY A 792 9.26 9.28 5.99
C GLY A 792 8.26 8.49 5.15
N GLN A 793 7.83 9.05 4.01
CA GLN A 793 6.82 8.46 3.13
C GLN A 793 7.44 7.58 2.04
N GLY A 794 8.75 7.74 1.78
CA GLY A 794 9.43 7.14 0.65
C GLY A 794 9.30 7.98 -0.64
N ALA A 795 10.27 7.87 -1.52
CA ALA A 795 10.31 8.57 -2.80
C ALA A 795 10.28 7.61 -4.00
N GLY A 796 10.79 6.39 -3.87
CA GLY A 796 11.05 5.50 -4.99
C GLY A 796 10.40 4.13 -4.93
N THR A 797 9.38 3.89 -4.10
CA THR A 797 8.81 2.54 -3.89
C THR A 797 8.25 1.95 -5.17
N ASN A 798 7.52 2.74 -5.97
CA ASN A 798 6.93 2.24 -7.23
C ASN A 798 8.00 1.84 -8.23
N GLU A 799 9.08 2.59 -8.28
CA GLU A 799 10.21 2.29 -9.15
C GLU A 799 10.97 1.04 -8.65
N MET A 800 11.13 0.89 -7.33
CA MET A 800 11.73 -0.32 -6.75
C MET A 800 10.96 -1.60 -7.09
N ASN A 801 9.64 -1.50 -7.26
CA ASN A 801 8.78 -2.65 -7.60
C ASN A 801 8.89 -3.07 -9.08
N ARG A 802 9.52 -2.25 -9.94
CA ARG A 802 9.78 -2.58 -11.35
C ARG A 802 11.02 -3.45 -11.55
N PHE A 803 11.90 -3.52 -10.54
CA PHE A 803 13.08 -4.38 -10.56
C PHE A 803 12.70 -5.83 -10.19
#